data_cb9228cbba869b4712c8dbf066d6150c
#
_entry.id   cb9228cbba869b4712c8dbf066d6150c
#
_cell.length_a   1.000
_cell.length_b   1.000
_cell.length_c   1.000
_cell.angle_alpha   90.00
_cell.angle_beta   90.00
_cell.angle_gamma   90.00
#
_symmetry.space_group_name_H-M   'P 1'
#
loop_
_entity.id
_entity.type
_entity.pdbx_description
1 polymer ?
#
loop_
_entity_poly.entity_id
_entity_poly.type
_entity_poly.pdbx_seq_one_letter_code
_entity_poly.pdbx_strand_id
1 'polypeptide(L)'
;MRLPFWITASSLLGMLIYNSCVSEKSATSSSSKSKSNKSSQAVEEPTVLTIGGDKIPTEDFRYVYDKNNGKSADAYSKASLEEYLQLYTKFKLRVKEAESLGLDTTQAFKTELAGYQKQLAQPYLTEKEVTDMLVKQAYDRMKEEIRASHILIFCPLEADPKDTLIAYNKILALRDRISKGEDFGQVAAESSEDPSAKTNKGDLGYFTALSMVYEFEDAAYNTKVGSVSKPVRTKFGYHLIKVVDRRPSQGQIHVAHIMARYSQGMSVEDSIITKNKIDEIYKELQSGVAWNQLCAEFSDDVNTKNKGGELQWFSTGKMIPSFENAAFTLTTPGQYTQPVRTPYGWHIIKLLERKPLGSFEELEPSIRAKVTKDSRSDLNRKMLIIRLKRENNFTENTKALDYAISKADSSLLIGNWVFQQSDKNKATLFTINKEKYSVEKFFEFVADKQHAVKNTSPQVYMKNILYTDFVNSSLIAYEEAHLSDKYVDYKMLLKEYHDGILLFQMMEDKVWNKASADTAGLKNFYRQNTSKYVWGDRAHAYILSAVDKPTLDKVAVDFKAPTYLVKEQTFDNIAFDKNSASINKAGKTQLDKAIILLKKDNNCSVAIKLSREHKELAAVTAHRKDSILAYLNKAGVNESRITFHDAGVPALRTTEAQRQADRYAEIQLYTSSKKYLESIYNATTPLTLQESEGMYTKNENELINKCTWATGNYTFEHNNRFYLIVIDRIDQPRNKTFEEARGLVISDYQSYLETQWIDELRKKYPVEVNNAELQKLIKQ
;
A
#
# COMPACT_ATOMS: atom_id res chain seq x y z
N MET A 1 -9.68 11.08 18.39
CA MET A 1 -9.24 10.39 17.17
C MET A 1 -8.18 9.38 17.59
N ARG A 2 -8.56 8.10 17.72
CA ARG A 2 -7.65 7.02 18.14
C ARG A 2 -7.03 6.44 16.88
N LEU A 3 -5.75 6.64 16.66
CA LEU A 3 -4.96 5.92 15.65
C LEU A 3 -4.75 4.47 16.14
N PRO A 4 -4.89 3.46 15.30
CA PRO A 4 -4.74 2.08 15.71
C PRO A 4 -3.27 1.73 15.93
N PHE A 5 -3.00 1.13 17.07
CA PHE A 5 -1.70 0.70 17.62
C PHE A 5 -1.13 -0.58 16.94
N TRP A 6 -1.35 -0.72 15.64
CA TRP A 6 -1.05 -1.95 14.88
C TRP A 6 0.35 -2.04 14.27
N ILE A 7 1.22 -1.05 14.49
CA ILE A 7 2.51 -0.95 13.75
C ILE A 7 3.72 -1.52 14.53
N THR A 8 3.64 -1.72 15.85
CA THR A 8 4.80 -2.18 16.65
C THR A 8 4.80 -3.67 17.05
N ALA A 9 3.66 -4.37 16.91
CA ALA A 9 3.60 -5.82 17.17
C ALA A 9 4.02 -6.67 15.94
N SER A 10 4.04 -6.07 14.74
CA SER A 10 4.44 -6.75 13.51
C SER A 10 5.94 -7.08 13.42
N SER A 11 6.78 -6.52 14.27
CA SER A 11 8.23 -6.70 14.17
C SER A 11 8.76 -7.99 14.82
N LEU A 12 8.03 -8.59 15.76
CA LEU A 12 8.45 -9.87 16.40
C LEU A 12 7.80 -11.09 15.71
N LEU A 13 6.57 -10.98 15.22
CA LEU A 13 5.97 -12.00 14.35
C LEU A 13 6.50 -11.89 12.90
N GLY A 14 6.88 -10.69 12.45
CA GLY A 14 7.49 -10.41 11.17
C GLY A 14 8.89 -11.02 10.98
N MET A 15 9.66 -11.23 12.04
CA MET A 15 10.94 -11.95 11.95
C MET A 15 10.78 -13.46 11.73
N LEU A 16 9.63 -14.03 12.09
CA LEU A 16 9.31 -15.44 11.80
C LEU A 16 8.67 -15.63 10.40
N ILE A 17 8.09 -14.59 9.81
CA ILE A 17 7.29 -14.70 8.57
C ILE A 17 7.98 -14.05 7.35
N TYR A 18 8.88 -13.07 7.52
CA TYR A 18 9.45 -12.30 6.40
C TYR A 18 10.62 -12.98 5.65
N ASN A 19 11.09 -14.14 6.08
CA ASN A 19 12.15 -14.88 5.36
C ASN A 19 11.65 -15.96 4.39
N SER A 20 10.34 -16.06 4.11
CA SER A 20 9.79 -17.11 3.26
C SER A 20 9.43 -16.72 1.83
N CYS A 21 9.80 -15.53 1.39
CA CYS A 21 9.54 -15.09 0.00
C CYS A 21 10.83 -14.69 -0.72
N VAL A 22 11.78 -15.57 -0.90
CA VAL A 22 12.69 -15.66 -2.05
C VAL A 22 13.59 -16.89 -1.87
N SER A 23 13.22 -18.02 -2.46
CA SER A 23 14.18 -18.97 -3.01
C SER A 23 13.41 -20.07 -3.77
N GLU A 24 13.14 -19.84 -5.04
CA GLU A 24 12.90 -20.95 -5.97
C GLU A 24 14.22 -21.66 -6.22
N LYS A 25 14.29 -22.92 -5.82
CA LYS A 25 15.09 -23.91 -6.54
C LYS A 25 14.28 -25.18 -6.68
N SER A 26 14.08 -25.52 -7.94
CA SER A 26 13.48 -26.74 -8.46
C SER A 26 13.85 -28.00 -7.68
N ALA A 27 12.86 -28.63 -7.06
CA ALA A 27 12.94 -30.03 -6.67
C ALA A 27 12.24 -30.84 -7.75
N THR A 28 13.02 -31.57 -8.50
CA THR A 28 12.56 -32.59 -9.44
C THR A 28 11.82 -33.68 -8.67
N SER A 29 10.54 -33.84 -9.00
CA SER A 29 9.71 -34.88 -8.47
C SER A 29 10.10 -36.24 -9.10
N SER A 30 10.71 -37.11 -8.33
CA SER A 30 10.76 -38.52 -8.65
C SER A 30 9.51 -39.20 -8.09
N SER A 31 8.59 -39.54 -8.98
CA SER A 31 7.43 -40.38 -8.66
C SER A 31 7.87 -41.82 -8.41
N SER A 32 7.88 -42.24 -7.17
CA SER A 32 7.91 -43.69 -6.84
C SER A 32 6.50 -44.17 -6.47
N LYS A 33 5.88 -44.88 -7.39
CA LYS A 33 4.69 -45.68 -7.10
C LYS A 33 5.09 -46.81 -6.17
N SER A 34 4.66 -46.83 -4.93
CA SER A 34 4.64 -48.05 -4.14
C SER A 34 3.20 -48.42 -3.80
N LYS A 35 2.72 -49.49 -4.42
CA LYS A 35 1.58 -50.27 -3.95
C LYS A 35 2.03 -51.08 -2.74
N SER A 36 1.41 -50.87 -1.58
CA SER A 36 1.37 -51.98 -0.61
C SER A 36 0.08 -51.90 0.20
N ASN A 37 -0.80 -52.84 -0.07
CA ASN A 37 -1.78 -53.33 0.86
C ASN A 37 -1.03 -54.05 2.00
N LYS A 38 -1.11 -53.54 3.21
CA LYS A 38 -0.95 -54.34 4.44
C LYS A 38 -1.71 -53.65 5.57
N SER A 39 -2.46 -54.46 6.33
CA SER A 39 -3.13 -54.17 7.58
C SER A 39 -2.25 -53.30 8.50
N SER A 40 -2.66 -52.07 8.82
CA SER A 40 -1.94 -51.20 9.70
C SER A 40 -2.18 -51.52 11.16
N GLN A 41 -1.22 -52.17 11.81
CA GLN A 41 -0.91 -51.83 13.19
C GLN A 41 -0.46 -50.34 13.16
N ALA A 42 -1.08 -49.50 13.98
CA ALA A 42 -0.66 -48.11 14.12
C ALA A 42 0.79 -48.06 14.61
N VAL A 43 1.72 -47.74 13.74
CA VAL A 43 3.10 -47.46 14.12
C VAL A 43 3.04 -46.17 14.90
N GLU A 44 3.38 -46.19 16.20
CA GLU A 44 3.43 -45.00 17.05
C GLU A 44 4.47 -44.05 16.48
N GLU A 45 4.06 -42.82 16.12
CA GLU A 45 4.95 -41.81 15.56
C GLU A 45 6.07 -41.49 16.56
N PRO A 46 7.37 -41.40 16.13
CA PRO A 46 8.46 -41.04 16.99
C PRO A 46 8.20 -39.69 17.68
N THR A 47 8.28 -39.68 19.01
CA THR A 47 7.96 -38.53 19.84
C THR A 47 9.23 -37.94 20.45
N VAL A 48 9.53 -36.66 20.18
CA VAL A 48 10.71 -35.97 20.75
C VAL A 48 10.41 -35.31 22.09
N LEU A 49 9.16 -34.91 22.32
CA LEU A 49 8.74 -34.12 23.46
C LEU A 49 7.34 -34.50 23.91
N THR A 50 7.10 -34.63 25.23
CA THR A 50 5.76 -34.78 25.80
C THR A 50 5.52 -33.64 26.78
N ILE A 51 4.34 -32.98 26.68
CA ILE A 51 3.95 -31.85 27.54
C ILE A 51 2.56 -32.13 28.13
N GLY A 52 2.45 -32.32 29.44
CA GLY A 52 1.18 -32.56 30.09
C GLY A 52 0.42 -33.77 29.54
N GLY A 53 1.15 -34.78 29.06
CA GLY A 53 0.63 -35.99 28.42
C GLY A 53 0.47 -35.93 26.92
N ASP A 54 0.51 -34.77 26.28
CA ASP A 54 0.44 -34.63 24.83
C ASP A 54 1.78 -34.96 24.19
N LYS A 55 1.78 -35.90 23.27
CA LYS A 55 2.97 -36.32 22.52
C LYS A 55 3.18 -35.42 21.31
N ILE A 56 4.37 -34.86 21.19
CA ILE A 56 4.78 -34.00 20.06
C ILE A 56 5.70 -34.83 19.16
N PRO A 57 5.28 -35.09 17.90
CA PRO A 57 6.06 -35.85 16.94
C PRO A 57 7.43 -35.24 16.66
N THR A 58 8.43 -36.07 16.47
CA THR A 58 9.79 -35.62 16.07
C THR A 58 9.77 -34.86 14.76
N GLU A 59 8.87 -35.24 13.83
CA GLU A 59 8.74 -34.59 12.53
C GLU A 59 8.23 -33.14 12.66
N ASP A 60 7.28 -32.87 13.56
CA ASP A 60 6.78 -31.53 13.83
C ASP A 60 7.91 -30.63 14.35
N PHE A 61 8.73 -31.13 15.27
CA PHE A 61 9.89 -30.40 15.78
C PHE A 61 10.93 -30.15 14.67
N ARG A 62 11.24 -31.20 13.88
CA ARG A 62 12.19 -31.11 12.77
C ARG A 62 11.77 -30.09 11.72
N TYR A 63 10.50 -30.09 11.33
CA TYR A 63 9.98 -29.14 10.36
C TYR A 63 10.19 -27.68 10.79
N VAL A 64 9.83 -27.35 12.04
CA VAL A 64 9.98 -26.00 12.56
C VAL A 64 11.46 -25.65 12.77
N TYR A 65 12.29 -26.62 13.20
CA TYR A 65 13.74 -26.45 13.31
C TYR A 65 14.39 -26.14 11.95
N ASP A 66 14.07 -26.92 10.94
CA ASP A 66 14.60 -26.72 9.57
C ASP A 66 14.27 -25.33 9.02
N LYS A 67 13.06 -24.90 9.24
CA LYS A 67 12.60 -23.58 8.81
C LYS A 67 13.41 -22.43 9.44
N ASN A 68 13.72 -22.55 10.71
CA ASN A 68 14.37 -21.46 11.48
C ASN A 68 15.91 -21.58 11.53
N ASN A 69 16.45 -22.77 11.67
CA ASN A 69 17.86 -23.03 11.92
C ASN A 69 18.55 -23.87 10.84
N GLY A 70 17.80 -24.46 9.88
CA GLY A 70 18.34 -25.40 8.90
C GLY A 70 19.42 -24.84 7.97
N LYS A 71 19.58 -23.51 7.90
CA LYS A 71 20.59 -22.82 7.11
C LYS A 71 21.75 -22.27 7.92
N SER A 72 21.75 -22.40 9.25
CA SER A 72 22.84 -21.95 10.11
C SER A 72 24.08 -22.83 9.96
N ALA A 73 25.26 -22.28 10.23
CA ALA A 73 26.52 -23.02 10.09
C ALA A 73 26.63 -24.19 11.06
N ASP A 74 25.95 -24.13 12.20
CA ASP A 74 25.89 -25.11 13.25
C ASP A 74 24.60 -25.94 13.24
N ALA A 75 23.85 -25.89 12.13
CA ALA A 75 22.60 -26.63 12.00
C ALA A 75 22.76 -28.12 12.32
N TYR A 76 21.85 -28.63 13.15
CA TYR A 76 21.85 -30.01 13.64
C TYR A 76 23.04 -30.37 14.56
N SER A 77 23.82 -29.40 15.03
CA SER A 77 24.72 -29.67 16.17
C SER A 77 23.91 -29.94 17.45
N LYS A 78 24.49 -30.68 18.37
CA LYS A 78 23.85 -30.96 19.68
C LYS A 78 23.42 -29.68 20.38
N ALA A 79 24.31 -28.66 20.44
CA ALA A 79 24.05 -27.39 21.09
C ALA A 79 22.86 -26.64 20.45
N SER A 80 22.84 -26.53 19.13
CA SER A 80 21.78 -25.86 18.40
C SER A 80 20.41 -26.55 18.56
N LEU A 81 20.37 -27.89 18.55
CA LEU A 81 19.15 -28.66 18.78
C LEU A 81 18.63 -28.51 20.20
N GLU A 82 19.51 -28.58 21.22
CA GLU A 82 19.14 -28.42 22.63
C GLU A 82 18.63 -26.99 22.92
N GLU A 83 19.29 -25.95 22.41
CA GLU A 83 18.86 -24.58 22.56
C GLU A 83 17.49 -24.36 21.91
N TYR A 84 17.32 -24.81 20.65
CA TYR A 84 16.05 -24.68 19.97
C TYR A 84 14.93 -25.47 20.63
N LEU A 85 15.21 -26.66 21.17
CA LEU A 85 14.25 -27.47 21.92
C LEU A 85 13.73 -26.73 23.15
N GLN A 86 14.60 -25.96 23.87
CA GLN A 86 14.16 -25.15 24.99
C GLN A 86 13.18 -24.03 24.53
N LEU A 87 13.47 -23.37 23.42
CA LEU A 87 12.57 -22.35 22.86
C LEU A 87 11.24 -22.97 22.43
N TYR A 88 11.29 -24.08 21.72
CA TYR A 88 10.12 -24.83 21.26
C TYR A 88 9.26 -25.36 22.42
N THR A 89 9.90 -25.83 23.50
CA THR A 89 9.20 -26.25 24.73
C THR A 89 8.43 -25.10 25.36
N LYS A 90 9.04 -23.93 25.49
CA LYS A 90 8.36 -22.72 26.01
C LYS A 90 7.18 -22.33 25.14
N PHE A 91 7.34 -22.41 23.84
CA PHE A 91 6.27 -22.15 22.87
C PHE A 91 5.10 -23.12 23.07
N LYS A 92 5.37 -24.42 23.07
CA LYS A 92 4.33 -25.45 23.20
C LYS A 92 3.64 -25.47 24.58
N LEU A 93 4.32 -25.09 25.67
CA LEU A 93 3.71 -24.91 26.98
C LEU A 93 2.61 -23.85 26.95
N ARG A 94 2.83 -22.72 26.25
CA ARG A 94 1.85 -21.65 26.10
C ARG A 94 0.66 -22.06 25.24
N VAL A 95 0.93 -22.76 24.14
CA VAL A 95 -0.13 -23.33 23.28
C VAL A 95 -0.99 -24.29 24.09
N LYS A 96 -0.37 -25.20 24.86
CA LYS A 96 -1.09 -26.14 25.72
C LYS A 96 -1.99 -25.46 26.76
N GLU A 97 -1.50 -24.36 27.34
CA GLU A 97 -2.33 -23.54 28.26
C GLU A 97 -3.51 -22.91 27.55
N ALA A 98 -3.31 -22.35 26.34
CA ALA A 98 -4.36 -21.75 25.54
C ALA A 98 -5.47 -22.77 25.19
N GLU A 99 -5.08 -23.95 24.74
CA GLU A 99 -5.99 -25.07 24.45
C GLU A 99 -6.74 -25.52 25.70
N SER A 100 -6.05 -25.65 26.85
CA SER A 100 -6.67 -26.03 28.11
C SER A 100 -7.71 -25.02 28.62
N LEU A 101 -7.57 -23.77 28.21
CA LEU A 101 -8.54 -22.67 28.47
C LEU A 101 -9.65 -22.62 27.40
N GLY A 102 -9.62 -23.47 26.37
CA GLY A 102 -10.60 -23.53 25.29
C GLY A 102 -10.55 -22.35 24.34
N LEU A 103 -9.42 -21.63 24.22
CA LEU A 103 -9.29 -20.49 23.35
C LEU A 103 -9.41 -20.85 21.86
N ASP A 104 -8.96 -22.05 21.48
CA ASP A 104 -9.10 -22.66 20.15
C ASP A 104 -10.55 -22.94 19.75
N THR A 105 -11.46 -23.00 20.71
CA THR A 105 -12.90 -23.26 20.49
C THR A 105 -13.72 -22.00 20.30
N THR A 106 -13.15 -20.84 20.57
CA THR A 106 -13.86 -19.53 20.47
C THR A 106 -14.22 -19.18 19.02
N GLN A 107 -15.32 -18.45 18.83
CA GLN A 107 -15.75 -18.00 17.50
C GLN A 107 -14.72 -17.05 16.85
N ALA A 108 -14.07 -16.21 17.65
CA ALA A 108 -13.04 -15.29 17.15
C ALA A 108 -11.85 -16.07 16.57
N PHE A 109 -11.31 -17.03 17.32
CA PHE A 109 -10.23 -17.89 16.87
C PHE A 109 -10.59 -18.66 15.60
N LYS A 110 -11.77 -19.31 15.58
CA LYS A 110 -12.23 -20.08 14.40
C LYS A 110 -12.36 -19.20 13.16
N THR A 111 -12.85 -17.98 13.31
CA THR A 111 -12.98 -17.03 12.20
C THR A 111 -11.62 -16.58 11.66
N GLU A 112 -10.70 -16.29 12.57
CA GLU A 112 -9.34 -15.87 12.21
C GLU A 112 -8.57 -17.00 11.53
N LEU A 113 -8.57 -18.20 12.11
CA LEU A 113 -7.91 -19.38 11.54
C LEU A 113 -8.48 -19.76 10.16
N ALA A 114 -9.82 -19.71 10.00
CA ALA A 114 -10.45 -19.94 8.71
C ALA A 114 -10.03 -18.92 7.64
N GLY A 115 -9.79 -17.67 8.03
CA GLY A 115 -9.24 -16.64 7.16
C GLY A 115 -7.84 -17.01 6.63
N TYR A 116 -6.95 -17.43 7.53
CA TYR A 116 -5.61 -17.91 7.14
C TYR A 116 -5.68 -19.21 6.33
N GLN A 117 -6.50 -20.16 6.72
CA GLN A 117 -6.70 -21.41 5.99
C GLN A 117 -7.05 -21.15 4.53
N LYS A 118 -7.99 -20.24 4.28
CA LYS A 118 -8.40 -19.85 2.92
C LYS A 118 -7.25 -19.23 2.11
N GLN A 119 -6.42 -18.40 2.75
CA GLN A 119 -5.25 -17.79 2.08
C GLN A 119 -4.20 -18.85 1.76
N LEU A 120 -3.89 -19.72 2.71
CA LEU A 120 -2.92 -20.81 2.55
C LEU A 120 -3.33 -21.85 1.51
N ALA A 121 -4.63 -22.07 1.30
CA ALA A 121 -5.15 -23.00 0.32
C ALA A 121 -4.96 -22.53 -1.13
N GLN A 122 -4.86 -21.21 -1.39
CA GLN A 122 -4.85 -20.66 -2.75
C GLN A 122 -3.78 -21.26 -3.69
N PRO A 123 -2.50 -21.44 -3.28
CA PRO A 123 -1.48 -22.06 -4.13
C PRO A 123 -1.82 -23.50 -4.54
N TYR A 124 -2.55 -24.25 -3.69
CA TYR A 124 -2.94 -25.65 -3.94
C TYR A 124 -4.21 -25.75 -4.79
N LEU A 125 -5.04 -24.71 -4.78
CA LEU A 125 -6.28 -24.60 -5.56
C LEU A 125 -6.05 -23.85 -6.89
N THR A 126 -4.82 -23.88 -7.41
CA THR A 126 -4.43 -23.24 -8.67
C THR A 126 -3.57 -24.20 -9.48
N GLU A 127 -3.79 -24.25 -10.79
CA GLU A 127 -2.92 -24.99 -11.70
C GLU A 127 -1.66 -24.16 -12.00
N LYS A 128 -0.59 -24.41 -11.24
CA LYS A 128 0.66 -23.64 -11.37
C LYS A 128 1.24 -23.73 -12.79
N GLU A 129 1.34 -24.92 -13.34
CA GLU A 129 1.88 -25.15 -14.68
C GLU A 129 1.08 -24.42 -15.77
N VAL A 130 -0.26 -24.42 -15.65
CA VAL A 130 -1.14 -23.65 -16.56
C VAL A 130 -0.92 -22.15 -16.41
N THR A 131 -0.81 -21.67 -15.17
CA THR A 131 -0.54 -20.26 -14.90
C THR A 131 0.81 -19.85 -15.47
N ASP A 132 1.87 -20.62 -15.23
CA ASP A 132 3.23 -20.33 -15.71
C ASP A 132 3.28 -20.33 -17.25
N MET A 133 2.59 -21.26 -17.90
CA MET A 133 2.43 -21.28 -19.35
C MET A 133 1.73 -20.02 -19.88
N LEU A 134 0.62 -19.61 -19.26
CA LEU A 134 -0.14 -18.43 -19.66
C LEU A 134 0.64 -17.14 -19.43
N VAL A 135 1.42 -17.07 -18.36
CA VAL A 135 2.31 -15.93 -18.07
C VAL A 135 3.40 -15.81 -19.13
N LYS A 136 4.03 -16.92 -19.46
CA LYS A 136 5.04 -16.98 -20.53
C LYS A 136 4.46 -16.63 -21.89
N GLN A 137 3.30 -17.19 -22.24
CA GLN A 137 2.59 -16.87 -23.48
C GLN A 137 2.24 -15.39 -23.57
N ALA A 138 1.74 -14.80 -22.46
CA ALA A 138 1.41 -13.38 -22.45
C ALA A 138 2.67 -12.51 -22.71
N TYR A 139 3.79 -12.83 -22.05
CA TYR A 139 5.04 -12.11 -22.30
C TYR A 139 5.52 -12.27 -23.76
N ASP A 140 5.48 -13.49 -24.31
CA ASP A 140 5.91 -13.71 -25.70
C ASP A 140 5.04 -12.96 -26.69
N ARG A 141 3.71 -12.86 -26.42
CA ARG A 141 2.78 -12.03 -27.20
C ARG A 141 3.04 -10.54 -27.03
N MET A 142 3.50 -10.08 -25.87
CA MET A 142 3.84 -8.66 -25.63
C MET A 142 5.00 -8.16 -26.49
N LYS A 143 5.80 -9.06 -27.06
CA LYS A 143 6.86 -8.70 -28.01
C LYS A 143 6.34 -8.22 -29.36
N GLU A 144 5.06 -8.48 -29.67
CA GLU A 144 4.37 -8.05 -30.86
C GLU A 144 3.11 -7.25 -30.57
N GLU A 145 2.78 -6.35 -31.45
CA GLU A 145 1.50 -5.61 -31.46
C GLU A 145 0.72 -5.99 -32.71
N ILE A 146 -0.57 -6.28 -32.52
CA ILE A 146 -1.49 -6.69 -33.59
C ILE A 146 -2.49 -5.58 -33.85
N ARG A 147 -2.66 -5.18 -35.12
CA ARG A 147 -3.80 -4.39 -35.55
C ARG A 147 -4.87 -5.32 -36.10
N ALA A 148 -6.06 -5.23 -35.53
CA ALA A 148 -7.17 -6.05 -35.95
C ALA A 148 -8.47 -5.26 -36.06
N SER A 149 -9.36 -5.74 -36.92
CA SER A 149 -10.76 -5.33 -36.98
C SER A 149 -11.66 -6.48 -36.56
N HIS A 150 -12.82 -6.18 -35.97
CA HIS A 150 -13.75 -7.23 -35.54
C HIS A 150 -15.21 -6.93 -35.93
N ILE A 151 -16.00 -8.00 -35.95
CA ILE A 151 -17.46 -7.98 -36.03
C ILE A 151 -17.97 -8.77 -34.81
N LEU A 152 -18.91 -8.22 -34.07
CA LEU A 152 -19.56 -8.86 -32.92
C LEU A 152 -21.03 -9.16 -33.24
N ILE A 153 -21.47 -10.36 -32.97
CA ILE A 153 -22.86 -10.72 -32.77
C ILE A 153 -23.06 -11.05 -31.31
N PHE A 154 -23.84 -10.25 -30.61
CA PHE A 154 -24.06 -10.35 -29.17
C PHE A 154 -24.78 -11.66 -28.82
N CYS A 155 -24.28 -12.37 -27.83
CA CYS A 155 -24.88 -13.58 -27.31
C CYS A 155 -24.28 -13.83 -25.92
N PRO A 156 -25.02 -13.60 -24.82
CA PRO A 156 -24.53 -13.84 -23.49
C PRO A 156 -24.21 -15.33 -23.24
N LEU A 157 -23.39 -15.63 -22.24
CA LEU A 157 -23.01 -17.00 -21.93
C LEU A 157 -24.21 -17.85 -21.49
N GLU A 158 -25.19 -17.23 -20.88
CA GLU A 158 -26.43 -17.81 -20.34
C GLU A 158 -27.51 -18.02 -21.41
N ALA A 159 -27.26 -17.62 -22.67
CA ALA A 159 -28.23 -17.73 -23.74
C ALA A 159 -28.64 -19.19 -24.01
N ASP A 160 -29.92 -19.37 -24.34
CA ASP A 160 -30.46 -20.68 -24.71
C ASP A 160 -29.70 -21.27 -25.93
N PRO A 161 -29.59 -22.60 -26.01
CA PRO A 161 -28.94 -23.27 -27.15
C PRO A 161 -29.51 -22.82 -28.50
N LYS A 162 -30.82 -22.53 -28.60
CA LYS A 162 -31.47 -22.04 -29.79
C LYS A 162 -30.96 -20.64 -30.19
N ASP A 163 -30.85 -19.72 -29.21
CA ASP A 163 -30.39 -18.36 -29.44
C ASP A 163 -28.89 -18.34 -29.74
N THR A 164 -28.13 -19.19 -29.05
CA THR A 164 -26.71 -19.44 -29.33
C THR A 164 -26.51 -19.90 -30.77
N LEU A 165 -27.34 -20.82 -31.27
CA LEU A 165 -27.28 -21.29 -32.66
C LEU A 165 -27.67 -20.22 -33.64
N ILE A 166 -28.65 -19.39 -33.35
CA ILE A 166 -29.05 -18.25 -34.19
C ILE A 166 -27.88 -17.28 -34.31
N ALA A 167 -27.26 -16.88 -33.22
CA ALA A 167 -26.11 -15.97 -33.22
C ALA A 167 -24.90 -16.56 -33.96
N TYR A 168 -24.63 -17.86 -33.76
CA TYR A 168 -23.59 -18.58 -34.50
C TYR A 168 -23.83 -18.63 -35.99
N ASN A 169 -25.03 -18.93 -36.42
CA ASN A 169 -25.38 -18.95 -37.86
C ASN A 169 -25.31 -17.54 -38.46
N LYS A 170 -25.69 -16.51 -37.70
CA LYS A 170 -25.59 -15.10 -38.15
C LYS A 170 -24.13 -14.73 -38.38
N ILE A 171 -23.22 -15.02 -37.45
CA ILE A 171 -21.79 -14.71 -37.61
C ILE A 171 -21.15 -15.53 -38.75
N LEU A 172 -21.58 -16.78 -38.97
CA LEU A 172 -21.15 -17.59 -40.12
C LEU A 172 -21.59 -16.99 -41.45
N ALA A 173 -22.82 -16.48 -41.57
CA ALA A 173 -23.30 -15.83 -42.75
C ALA A 173 -22.49 -14.55 -43.08
N LEU A 174 -22.11 -13.77 -42.07
CA LEU A 174 -21.23 -12.62 -42.27
C LEU A 174 -19.83 -13.03 -42.72
N ARG A 175 -19.30 -14.13 -42.18
CA ARG A 175 -18.03 -14.68 -42.65
C ARG A 175 -18.07 -15.12 -44.12
N ASP A 176 -19.19 -15.71 -44.54
CA ASP A 176 -19.40 -16.13 -45.93
C ASP A 176 -19.46 -14.94 -46.90
N ARG A 177 -20.15 -13.85 -46.52
CA ARG A 177 -20.15 -12.56 -47.28
C ARG A 177 -18.71 -12.06 -47.48
N ILE A 178 -17.92 -11.99 -46.42
CA ILE A 178 -16.52 -11.53 -46.47
C ILE A 178 -15.66 -12.47 -47.33
N SER A 179 -15.89 -13.80 -47.24
CA SER A 179 -15.13 -14.79 -48.02
C SER A 179 -15.45 -14.68 -49.54
N LYS A 180 -16.62 -14.15 -49.90
CA LYS A 180 -17.03 -13.85 -51.27
C LYS A 180 -16.55 -12.49 -51.78
N GLY A 181 -15.78 -11.76 -51.00
CA GLY A 181 -15.08 -10.55 -51.40
C GLY A 181 -15.73 -9.24 -50.93
N GLU A 182 -16.77 -9.28 -50.08
CA GLU A 182 -17.29 -8.04 -49.48
C GLU A 182 -16.25 -7.44 -48.51
N ASP A 183 -16.16 -6.11 -48.46
CA ASP A 183 -15.24 -5.41 -47.57
C ASP A 183 -15.58 -5.63 -46.11
N PHE A 184 -14.60 -6.05 -45.32
CA PHE A 184 -14.78 -6.36 -43.91
C PHE A 184 -15.32 -5.16 -43.13
N GLY A 185 -14.77 -3.97 -43.36
CA GLY A 185 -15.15 -2.75 -42.66
C GLY A 185 -16.58 -2.31 -42.99
N GLN A 186 -17.02 -2.52 -44.22
CA GLN A 186 -18.40 -2.25 -44.63
C GLN A 186 -19.36 -3.24 -43.94
N VAL A 187 -19.05 -4.54 -43.96
CA VAL A 187 -19.85 -5.56 -43.26
C VAL A 187 -19.88 -5.30 -41.74
N ALA A 188 -18.78 -4.83 -41.17
CA ALA A 188 -18.72 -4.47 -39.76
C ALA A 188 -19.61 -3.27 -39.42
N ALA A 189 -19.55 -2.20 -40.21
CA ALA A 189 -20.38 -1.01 -40.02
C ALA A 189 -21.90 -1.29 -40.17
N GLU A 190 -22.27 -2.22 -41.09
CA GLU A 190 -23.65 -2.58 -41.33
C GLU A 190 -24.23 -3.59 -40.33
N SER A 191 -23.44 -4.55 -39.91
CA SER A 191 -23.96 -5.76 -39.27
C SER A 191 -23.39 -6.07 -37.87
N SER A 192 -22.30 -5.41 -37.45
CA SER A 192 -21.75 -5.61 -36.11
C SER A 192 -22.68 -5.00 -35.08
N GLU A 193 -22.86 -5.74 -33.98
CA GLU A 193 -23.61 -5.29 -32.81
C GLU A 193 -22.70 -4.55 -31.77
N ASP A 194 -21.43 -4.37 -32.11
CA ASP A 194 -20.57 -3.42 -31.41
C ASP A 194 -20.91 -2.00 -31.84
N PRO A 195 -21.38 -1.13 -30.92
CA PRO A 195 -21.76 0.24 -31.26
C PRO A 195 -20.66 1.05 -31.93
N SER A 196 -19.39 0.79 -31.65
CA SER A 196 -18.25 1.50 -32.22
C SER A 196 -18.03 1.19 -33.69
N ALA A 197 -18.50 0.05 -34.18
CA ALA A 197 -18.31 -0.40 -35.56
C ALA A 197 -18.91 0.54 -36.59
N LYS A 198 -19.96 1.31 -36.24
CA LYS A 198 -20.58 2.32 -37.12
C LYS A 198 -19.62 3.46 -37.47
N THR A 199 -18.68 3.78 -36.61
CA THR A 199 -17.73 4.87 -36.78
C THR A 199 -16.35 4.40 -37.17
N ASN A 200 -15.84 3.32 -36.54
CA ASN A 200 -14.49 2.80 -36.78
C ASN A 200 -14.44 1.63 -37.77
N LYS A 201 -15.60 1.19 -38.33
CA LYS A 201 -15.70 0.04 -39.24
C LYS A 201 -15.10 -1.24 -38.65
N GLY A 202 -15.20 -1.38 -37.32
CA GLY A 202 -14.66 -2.48 -36.58
C GLY A 202 -13.14 -2.43 -36.28
N ASP A 203 -12.41 -1.42 -36.73
CA ASP A 203 -10.96 -1.29 -36.48
C ASP A 203 -10.69 -0.94 -35.01
N LEU A 204 -9.97 -1.81 -34.36
CA LEU A 204 -9.56 -1.67 -32.94
C LEU A 204 -8.20 -0.99 -32.77
N GLY A 205 -7.50 -0.68 -33.87
CA GLY A 205 -6.13 -0.23 -33.83
C GLY A 205 -5.16 -1.34 -33.41
N TYR A 206 -3.95 -0.93 -33.02
CA TYR A 206 -2.96 -1.85 -32.47
C TYR A 206 -3.23 -2.13 -30.99
N PHE A 207 -3.03 -3.38 -30.59
CA PHE A 207 -3.07 -3.84 -29.20
C PHE A 207 -2.04 -4.93 -28.96
N THR A 208 -1.73 -5.20 -27.71
CA THR A 208 -0.84 -6.28 -27.29
C THR A 208 -1.55 -7.22 -26.31
N ALA A 209 -0.88 -8.25 -25.85
CA ALA A 209 -1.39 -9.17 -24.84
C ALA A 209 -1.96 -8.45 -23.61
N LEU A 210 -2.94 -9.04 -22.96
CA LEU A 210 -3.62 -8.51 -21.76
C LEU A 210 -4.47 -7.23 -22.02
N SER A 211 -4.72 -6.90 -23.30
CA SER A 211 -5.57 -5.78 -23.68
C SER A 211 -7.01 -6.20 -24.01
N MET A 212 -7.19 -7.43 -24.45
CA MET A 212 -8.48 -8.02 -24.84
C MET A 212 -8.80 -9.24 -23.97
N VAL A 213 -10.04 -9.73 -23.99
CA VAL A 213 -10.38 -11.03 -23.37
C VAL A 213 -9.59 -12.14 -24.05
N TYR A 214 -9.19 -13.13 -23.27
CA TYR A 214 -8.22 -14.14 -23.70
C TYR A 214 -8.60 -14.87 -24.98
N GLU A 215 -9.86 -15.27 -25.12
CA GLU A 215 -10.37 -15.98 -26.30
C GLU A 215 -10.22 -15.16 -27.57
N PHE A 216 -10.48 -13.84 -27.47
CA PHE A 216 -10.31 -12.90 -28.57
C PHE A 216 -8.83 -12.71 -28.91
N GLU A 217 -8.02 -12.45 -27.87
CA GLU A 217 -6.58 -12.30 -28.02
C GLU A 217 -5.94 -13.53 -28.63
N ASP A 218 -6.28 -14.74 -28.12
CA ASP A 218 -5.76 -15.99 -28.63
C ASP A 218 -6.07 -16.19 -30.10
N ALA A 219 -7.30 -15.92 -30.50
CA ALA A 219 -7.71 -15.98 -31.90
C ALA A 219 -6.99 -14.96 -32.77
N ALA A 220 -6.78 -13.72 -32.28
CA ALA A 220 -6.06 -12.67 -33.02
C ALA A 220 -4.59 -13.09 -33.25
N TYR A 221 -3.89 -13.57 -32.19
CA TYR A 221 -2.50 -14.00 -32.31
C TYR A 221 -2.33 -15.25 -33.19
N ASN A 222 -3.32 -16.12 -33.27
CA ASN A 222 -3.31 -17.32 -34.10
C ASN A 222 -3.83 -17.10 -35.54
N THR A 223 -4.34 -15.91 -35.88
CA THR A 223 -4.83 -15.58 -37.23
C THR A 223 -3.73 -14.89 -38.04
N LYS A 224 -3.50 -15.33 -39.27
CA LYS A 224 -2.49 -14.74 -40.17
C LYS A 224 -2.90 -13.33 -40.62
N VAL A 225 -1.93 -12.46 -40.84
CA VAL A 225 -2.16 -11.13 -41.43
C VAL A 225 -2.92 -11.26 -42.75
N GLY A 226 -3.90 -10.38 -42.96
CA GLY A 226 -4.81 -10.39 -44.09
C GLY A 226 -5.98 -11.39 -44.00
N SER A 227 -5.96 -12.31 -43.02
CA SER A 227 -6.97 -13.37 -42.89
C SER A 227 -8.04 -13.01 -41.85
N VAL A 228 -9.19 -13.68 -41.95
CA VAL A 228 -10.29 -13.61 -40.99
C VAL A 228 -10.38 -14.90 -40.19
N SER A 229 -10.55 -14.79 -38.90
CA SER A 229 -10.66 -15.93 -37.97
C SER A 229 -11.89 -16.81 -38.28
N LYS A 230 -11.91 -18.01 -37.66
CA LYS A 230 -13.19 -18.70 -37.44
C LYS A 230 -14.01 -17.91 -36.40
N PRO A 231 -15.35 -18.14 -36.30
CA PRO A 231 -16.14 -17.57 -35.23
C PRO A 231 -15.51 -17.87 -33.84
N VAL A 232 -15.27 -16.81 -33.07
CA VAL A 232 -14.66 -16.88 -31.74
C VAL A 232 -15.72 -16.58 -30.70
N ARG A 233 -15.92 -17.50 -29.76
CA ARG A 233 -16.87 -17.32 -28.65
C ARG A 233 -16.18 -16.62 -27.49
N THR A 234 -16.74 -15.52 -27.01
CA THR A 234 -16.35 -14.83 -25.78
C THR A 234 -17.58 -14.63 -24.88
N LYS A 235 -17.40 -14.05 -23.72
CA LYS A 235 -18.52 -13.66 -22.85
C LYS A 235 -19.48 -12.64 -23.46
N PHE A 236 -19.05 -11.92 -24.49
CA PHE A 236 -19.88 -10.92 -25.19
C PHE A 236 -20.69 -11.52 -26.34
N GLY A 237 -20.26 -12.62 -26.93
CA GLY A 237 -20.90 -13.20 -28.08
C GLY A 237 -19.92 -13.88 -29.03
N TYR A 238 -20.29 -13.90 -30.31
CA TYR A 238 -19.46 -14.43 -31.37
C TYR A 238 -18.76 -13.32 -32.14
N HIS A 239 -17.47 -13.50 -32.35
CA HIS A 239 -16.63 -12.54 -33.06
C HIS A 239 -16.08 -13.12 -34.37
N LEU A 240 -15.92 -12.30 -35.39
CA LEU A 240 -14.96 -12.50 -36.47
C LEU A 240 -13.85 -11.49 -36.31
N ILE A 241 -12.63 -11.90 -36.45
CA ILE A 241 -11.43 -11.07 -36.25
C ILE A 241 -10.61 -11.11 -37.53
N LYS A 242 -10.41 -9.92 -38.17
CA LYS A 242 -9.49 -9.75 -39.28
C LYS A 242 -8.19 -9.15 -38.76
N VAL A 243 -7.10 -9.86 -38.87
CA VAL A 243 -5.79 -9.32 -38.56
C VAL A 243 -5.30 -8.50 -39.75
N VAL A 244 -5.08 -7.21 -39.53
CA VAL A 244 -4.69 -6.25 -40.55
C VAL A 244 -3.20 -6.14 -40.66
N ASP A 245 -2.51 -6.08 -39.54
CA ASP A 245 -1.05 -5.91 -39.48
C ASP A 245 -0.45 -6.46 -38.18
N ARG A 246 0.87 -6.66 -38.17
CA ARG A 246 1.68 -7.02 -36.99
C ARG A 246 2.97 -6.24 -37.02
N ARG A 247 3.39 -5.76 -35.87
CA ARG A 247 4.69 -5.09 -35.71
C ARG A 247 5.35 -5.48 -34.38
N PRO A 248 6.68 -5.34 -34.26
CA PRO A 248 7.36 -5.45 -32.98
C PRO A 248 6.80 -4.44 -31.96
N SER A 249 6.82 -4.81 -30.69
CA SER A 249 6.38 -3.93 -29.61
C SER A 249 7.17 -2.60 -29.64
N GLN A 250 6.44 -1.51 -29.51
CA GLN A 250 7.03 -0.17 -29.41
C GLN A 250 7.50 0.17 -27.98
N GLY A 251 7.25 -0.71 -27.02
CA GLY A 251 7.60 -0.51 -25.62
C GLY A 251 6.72 0.52 -24.92
N GLN A 252 7.33 1.35 -24.09
CA GLN A 252 6.67 2.43 -23.37
C GLN A 252 7.28 3.77 -23.74
N ILE A 253 6.43 4.81 -23.74
CA ILE A 253 6.86 6.17 -24.05
C ILE A 253 6.37 7.14 -22.96
N HIS A 254 7.23 8.07 -22.62
CA HIS A 254 6.96 9.17 -21.71
C HIS A 254 7.05 10.47 -22.48
N VAL A 255 5.99 11.23 -22.49
CA VAL A 255 5.88 12.46 -23.30
C VAL A 255 5.31 13.60 -22.48
N ALA A 256 5.57 14.81 -22.94
CA ALA A 256 4.83 16.01 -22.55
C ALA A 256 4.02 16.51 -23.73
N HIS A 257 2.91 17.25 -23.47
CA HIS A 257 2.15 17.86 -24.52
C HIS A 257 1.74 19.30 -24.23
N ILE A 258 1.55 20.09 -25.28
CA ILE A 258 0.83 21.36 -25.27
C ILE A 258 -0.46 21.15 -26.04
N MET A 259 -1.59 21.48 -25.43
CA MET A 259 -2.91 21.24 -25.99
C MET A 259 -3.66 22.55 -26.27
N ALA A 260 -4.21 22.67 -27.46
CA ALA A 260 -5.27 23.64 -27.76
C ALA A 260 -6.60 22.89 -27.86
N ARG A 261 -7.50 23.08 -26.89
CA ARG A 261 -8.71 22.27 -26.68
C ARG A 261 -9.85 22.73 -27.58
N TYR A 262 -10.65 21.79 -28.06
CA TYR A 262 -11.95 22.09 -28.65
C TYR A 262 -12.99 22.38 -27.57
N SER A 263 -13.79 23.46 -27.77
CA SER A 263 -14.96 23.73 -26.93
C SER A 263 -16.14 22.84 -27.38
N GLN A 264 -17.01 22.48 -26.43
CA GLN A 264 -18.20 21.70 -26.75
C GLN A 264 -19.16 22.53 -27.64
N GLY A 265 -19.58 22.01 -28.80
CA GLY A 265 -20.42 22.73 -29.74
C GLY A 265 -19.69 23.74 -30.63
N MET A 266 -18.37 23.61 -30.77
CA MET A 266 -17.49 24.50 -31.52
C MET A 266 -17.95 24.71 -32.97
N SER A 267 -17.94 25.96 -33.41
CA SER A 267 -18.16 26.35 -34.83
C SER A 267 -16.95 26.01 -35.70
N VAL A 268 -17.10 26.10 -37.02
CA VAL A 268 -15.99 25.96 -37.97
C VAL A 268 -14.93 27.04 -37.73
N GLU A 269 -15.37 28.27 -37.44
CA GLU A 269 -14.52 29.42 -37.14
C GLU A 269 -13.68 29.18 -35.85
N ASP A 270 -14.28 28.65 -34.80
CA ASP A 270 -13.58 28.34 -33.54
C ASP A 270 -12.53 27.24 -33.78
N SER A 271 -12.81 26.26 -34.64
CA SER A 271 -11.86 25.23 -35.04
C SER A 271 -10.63 25.82 -35.74
N ILE A 272 -10.81 26.85 -36.55
CA ILE A 272 -9.72 27.56 -37.25
C ILE A 272 -8.90 28.36 -36.21
N ILE A 273 -9.56 29.05 -35.28
CA ILE A 273 -8.87 29.80 -34.19
C ILE A 273 -8.01 28.85 -33.36
N THR A 274 -8.54 27.70 -32.95
CA THR A 274 -7.81 26.69 -32.19
C THR A 274 -6.61 26.15 -32.99
N LYS A 275 -6.75 25.95 -34.29
CA LYS A 275 -5.64 25.55 -35.15
C LYS A 275 -4.56 26.63 -35.23
N ASN A 276 -4.97 27.89 -35.46
CA ASN A 276 -4.03 29.01 -35.51
C ASN A 276 -3.26 29.17 -34.21
N LYS A 277 -3.94 29.05 -33.05
CA LYS A 277 -3.30 29.07 -31.74
C LYS A 277 -2.15 28.06 -31.63
N ILE A 278 -2.42 26.78 -31.98
CA ILE A 278 -1.39 25.74 -31.85
C ILE A 278 -0.27 25.92 -32.89
N ASP A 279 -0.55 26.47 -34.06
CA ASP A 279 0.45 26.75 -35.08
C ASP A 279 1.39 27.89 -34.68
N GLU A 280 0.87 28.92 -34.01
CA GLU A 280 1.68 29.98 -33.43
C GLU A 280 2.61 29.44 -32.33
N ILE A 281 2.09 28.65 -31.40
CA ILE A 281 2.89 27.98 -30.38
C ILE A 281 4.01 27.12 -31.01
N TYR A 282 3.69 26.41 -32.11
CA TYR A 282 4.64 25.63 -32.85
C TYR A 282 5.77 26.49 -33.48
N LYS A 283 5.44 27.62 -34.05
CA LYS A 283 6.41 28.60 -34.59
C LYS A 283 7.32 29.15 -33.49
N GLU A 284 6.76 29.48 -32.34
CA GLU A 284 7.53 29.98 -31.22
C GLU A 284 8.50 28.92 -30.66
N LEU A 285 8.09 27.66 -30.63
CA LEU A 285 8.97 26.55 -30.29
C LEU A 285 10.13 26.43 -31.30
N GLN A 286 9.84 26.61 -32.62
CA GLN A 286 10.86 26.60 -33.66
C GLN A 286 11.82 27.80 -33.57
N SER A 287 11.36 28.94 -33.04
CA SER A 287 12.21 30.13 -32.81
C SER A 287 13.05 30.03 -31.54
N GLY A 288 12.92 28.95 -30.75
CA GLY A 288 13.71 28.66 -29.57
C GLY A 288 13.11 29.10 -28.23
N VAL A 289 11.83 29.52 -28.21
CA VAL A 289 11.14 29.79 -26.94
C VAL A 289 11.01 28.52 -26.11
N ALA A 290 11.25 28.61 -24.82
CA ALA A 290 11.31 27.45 -23.94
C ALA A 290 9.96 26.71 -23.84
N TRP A 291 9.98 25.39 -23.99
CA TRP A 291 8.80 24.51 -23.91
C TRP A 291 7.94 24.77 -22.64
N ASN A 292 8.57 24.83 -21.48
CA ASN A 292 7.87 24.96 -20.20
C ASN A 292 7.13 26.33 -20.09
N GLN A 293 7.69 27.38 -20.69
CA GLN A 293 7.06 28.69 -20.75
C GLN A 293 5.79 28.63 -21.59
N LEU A 294 5.89 28.14 -22.82
CA LEU A 294 4.75 28.04 -23.73
C LEU A 294 3.67 27.07 -23.20
N CYS A 295 4.08 25.98 -22.57
CA CYS A 295 3.17 25.05 -21.96
C CYS A 295 2.35 25.69 -20.82
N ALA A 296 3.03 26.38 -19.91
CA ALA A 296 2.39 27.03 -18.75
C ALA A 296 1.46 28.18 -19.19
N GLU A 297 1.84 28.92 -20.23
CA GLU A 297 1.09 30.07 -20.71
C GLU A 297 -0.10 29.68 -21.59
N PHE A 298 0.10 28.81 -22.56
CA PHE A 298 -0.85 28.57 -23.64
C PHE A 298 -1.57 27.22 -23.64
N SER A 299 -1.09 26.21 -22.88
CA SER A 299 -1.75 24.90 -22.87
C SER A 299 -3.11 24.99 -22.17
N ASP A 300 -4.13 24.41 -22.83
CA ASP A 300 -5.48 24.27 -22.28
C ASP A 300 -5.67 23.00 -21.42
N ASP A 301 -4.63 22.17 -21.28
CA ASP A 301 -4.67 21.05 -20.32
C ASP A 301 -4.29 21.51 -18.92
N VAL A 302 -5.32 21.85 -18.14
CA VAL A 302 -5.17 22.37 -16.77
C VAL A 302 -4.48 21.40 -15.81
N ASN A 303 -4.50 20.09 -16.11
CA ASN A 303 -3.92 19.07 -15.21
C ASN A 303 -2.40 18.99 -15.36
N THR A 304 -1.87 19.30 -16.54
CA THR A 304 -0.44 19.10 -16.83
C THR A 304 0.30 20.40 -17.17
N LYS A 305 -0.37 21.47 -17.57
CA LYS A 305 0.29 22.71 -18.05
C LYS A 305 1.32 23.29 -17.07
N ASN A 306 1.05 23.26 -15.76
CA ASN A 306 1.95 23.74 -14.73
C ASN A 306 3.09 22.75 -14.35
N LYS A 307 3.10 21.58 -14.99
CA LYS A 307 4.11 20.54 -14.87
C LYS A 307 4.81 20.28 -16.20
N GLY A 308 4.91 21.30 -17.05
CA GLY A 308 5.53 21.20 -18.36
C GLY A 308 4.75 20.34 -19.37
N GLY A 309 3.48 20.04 -19.11
CA GLY A 309 2.63 19.20 -19.98
C GLY A 309 2.90 17.69 -19.86
N GLU A 310 3.61 17.24 -18.83
CA GLU A 310 4.06 15.87 -18.63
C GLU A 310 2.90 14.91 -18.41
N LEU A 311 2.87 13.80 -19.17
CA LEU A 311 1.88 12.73 -19.07
C LEU A 311 2.50 11.49 -18.42
N GLN A 312 1.66 10.59 -17.90
CA GLN A 312 2.13 9.31 -17.39
C GLN A 312 2.69 8.44 -18.53
N TRP A 313 3.60 7.51 -18.19
CA TRP A 313 4.08 6.48 -19.11
C TRP A 313 2.91 5.71 -19.75
N PHE A 314 2.96 5.50 -21.05
CA PHE A 314 1.98 4.69 -21.73
C PHE A 314 2.60 3.79 -22.81
N SER A 315 1.89 2.73 -23.15
CA SER A 315 2.21 1.80 -24.23
C SER A 315 1.09 1.83 -25.25
N THR A 316 1.26 1.12 -26.36
CA THR A 316 0.26 0.97 -27.43
C THR A 316 -1.12 0.58 -26.90
N GLY A 317 -2.15 1.21 -27.42
CA GLY A 317 -3.57 1.00 -27.07
C GLY A 317 -4.01 1.72 -25.80
N LYS A 318 -3.22 2.64 -25.23
CA LYS A 318 -3.55 3.40 -24.02
C LYS A 318 -3.97 4.85 -24.28
N MET A 319 -3.62 5.37 -25.44
CA MET A 319 -3.96 6.74 -25.86
C MET A 319 -4.82 6.70 -27.12
N ILE A 320 -5.38 7.85 -27.47
CA ILE A 320 -6.12 7.99 -28.73
C ILE A 320 -5.17 7.69 -29.90
N PRO A 321 -5.58 6.89 -30.89
CA PRO A 321 -4.70 6.46 -31.97
C PRO A 321 -3.93 7.58 -32.68
N SER A 322 -4.56 8.74 -32.94
CA SER A 322 -3.89 9.87 -33.57
C SER A 322 -2.78 10.48 -32.71
N PHE A 323 -2.99 10.58 -31.43
CA PHE A 323 -1.98 11.05 -30.46
C PHE A 323 -0.87 10.02 -30.29
N GLU A 324 -1.25 8.76 -30.08
CA GLU A 324 -0.33 7.66 -29.84
C GLU A 324 0.61 7.43 -31.02
N ASN A 325 0.06 7.33 -32.22
CA ASN A 325 0.86 7.14 -33.42
C ASN A 325 1.85 8.29 -33.62
N ALA A 326 1.44 9.53 -33.41
CA ALA A 326 2.33 10.68 -33.52
C ALA A 326 3.42 10.66 -32.42
N ALA A 327 3.08 10.31 -31.19
CA ALA A 327 4.04 10.20 -30.10
C ALA A 327 5.13 9.16 -30.41
N PHE A 328 4.75 7.99 -30.90
CA PHE A 328 5.68 6.91 -31.21
C PHE A 328 6.57 7.16 -32.47
N THR A 329 6.30 8.20 -33.28
CA THR A 329 7.23 8.63 -34.34
C THR A 329 8.48 9.33 -33.79
N LEU A 330 8.40 9.86 -32.57
CA LEU A 330 9.51 10.56 -31.94
C LEU A 330 10.57 9.57 -31.44
N THR A 331 11.82 9.80 -31.77
CA THR A 331 12.94 8.87 -31.48
C THR A 331 13.96 9.42 -30.51
N THR A 332 14.09 10.75 -30.42
CA THR A 332 15.13 11.41 -29.61
C THR A 332 14.51 12.26 -28.51
N PRO A 333 14.90 12.10 -27.23
CA PRO A 333 14.44 12.97 -26.17
C PRO A 333 14.59 14.45 -26.51
N GLY A 334 13.54 15.23 -26.22
CA GLY A 334 13.49 16.66 -26.59
C GLY A 334 12.84 16.93 -27.95
N GLN A 335 12.80 15.97 -28.86
CA GLN A 335 12.08 16.08 -30.15
C GLN A 335 10.57 16.27 -29.89
N TYR A 336 9.91 17.07 -30.73
CA TYR A 336 8.46 17.29 -30.68
C TYR A 336 7.81 17.19 -32.05
N THR A 337 6.52 16.84 -32.07
CA THR A 337 5.73 16.69 -33.30
C THR A 337 5.34 18.03 -33.88
N GLN A 338 4.94 18.03 -35.16
CA GLN A 338 4.03 19.04 -35.68
C GLN A 338 2.68 18.96 -34.94
N PRO A 339 1.82 19.99 -35.04
CA PRO A 339 0.45 19.95 -34.50
C PRO A 339 -0.33 18.72 -34.92
N VAL A 340 -0.78 17.92 -33.97
CA VAL A 340 -1.52 16.67 -34.16
C VAL A 340 -2.99 16.88 -33.79
N ARG A 341 -3.91 16.56 -34.69
CA ARG A 341 -5.36 16.64 -34.43
C ARG A 341 -5.88 15.41 -33.72
N THR A 342 -6.67 15.62 -32.69
CA THR A 342 -7.44 14.59 -32.00
C THR A 342 -8.91 15.02 -31.85
N PRO A 343 -9.83 14.16 -31.39
CA PRO A 343 -11.19 14.56 -31.06
C PRO A 343 -11.30 15.62 -29.94
N TYR A 344 -10.25 15.81 -29.15
CA TYR A 344 -10.21 16.76 -28.01
C TYR A 344 -9.59 18.11 -28.36
N GLY A 345 -8.90 18.21 -29.50
CA GLY A 345 -8.20 19.43 -29.91
C GLY A 345 -6.91 19.14 -30.67
N TRP A 346 -6.06 20.13 -30.74
CA TRP A 346 -4.74 20.06 -31.34
C TRP A 346 -3.66 19.90 -30.26
N HIS A 347 -2.64 19.10 -30.54
CA HIS A 347 -1.54 18.82 -29.62
C HIS A 347 -0.19 18.99 -30.30
N ILE A 348 0.79 19.52 -29.59
CA ILE A 348 2.20 19.33 -29.89
C ILE A 348 2.72 18.37 -28.82
N ILE A 349 3.38 17.29 -29.24
CA ILE A 349 3.83 16.20 -28.33
C ILE A 349 5.35 16.20 -28.32
N LYS A 350 5.93 16.25 -27.12
CA LYS A 350 7.39 16.23 -26.93
C LYS A 350 7.81 14.93 -26.27
N LEU A 351 8.80 14.25 -26.83
CA LEU A 351 9.38 13.06 -26.22
C LEU A 351 10.25 13.44 -25.02
N LEU A 352 10.00 12.80 -23.90
CA LEU A 352 10.82 12.86 -22.69
C LEU A 352 11.74 11.62 -22.60
N GLU A 353 11.14 10.43 -22.70
CA GLU A 353 11.88 9.17 -22.58
C GLU A 353 11.14 8.03 -23.32
N ARG A 354 11.90 7.02 -23.78
CA ARG A 354 11.36 5.75 -24.31
C ARG A 354 12.03 4.58 -23.61
N LYS A 355 11.25 3.53 -23.36
CA LYS A 355 11.74 2.26 -22.81
C LYS A 355 11.28 1.11 -23.70
N PRO A 356 12.17 0.19 -24.08
CA PRO A 356 11.78 -1.04 -24.75
C PRO A 356 10.91 -1.88 -23.80
N LEU A 357 10.32 -2.95 -24.32
CA LEU A 357 9.68 -3.96 -23.48
C LEU A 357 10.72 -4.51 -22.49
N GLY A 358 10.42 -4.51 -21.20
CA GLY A 358 11.28 -5.07 -20.15
C GLY A 358 11.51 -6.57 -20.32
N SER A 359 12.52 -7.11 -19.62
CA SER A 359 12.81 -8.55 -19.62
C SER A 359 11.63 -9.34 -19.01
N PHE A 360 11.62 -10.67 -19.24
CA PHE A 360 10.62 -11.54 -18.64
C PHE A 360 10.67 -11.49 -17.12
N GLU A 361 11.87 -11.50 -16.55
CA GLU A 361 12.09 -11.48 -15.10
C GLU A 361 11.57 -10.19 -14.45
N GLU A 362 11.73 -9.06 -15.14
CA GLU A 362 11.21 -7.76 -14.67
C GLU A 362 9.67 -7.68 -14.73
N LEU A 363 9.07 -8.23 -15.78
CA LEU A 363 7.65 -8.10 -16.05
C LEU A 363 6.81 -9.25 -15.49
N GLU A 364 7.41 -10.41 -15.20
CA GLU A 364 6.71 -11.61 -14.74
C GLU A 364 5.75 -11.33 -13.57
N PRO A 365 6.15 -10.65 -12.47
CA PRO A 365 5.23 -10.43 -11.35
C PRO A 365 3.98 -9.64 -11.75
N SER A 366 4.13 -8.65 -12.62
CA SER A 366 3.03 -7.82 -13.09
C SER A 366 2.12 -8.57 -14.09
N ILE A 367 2.71 -9.38 -14.96
CA ILE A 367 1.98 -10.23 -15.90
C ILE A 367 1.19 -11.28 -15.13
N ARG A 368 1.81 -11.97 -14.18
CA ARG A 368 1.18 -12.97 -13.31
C ARG A 368 -0.02 -12.39 -12.56
N ALA A 369 0.12 -11.21 -11.98
CA ALA A 369 -0.98 -10.52 -11.30
C ALA A 369 -2.16 -10.18 -12.23
N LYS A 370 -1.94 -9.95 -13.52
CA LYS A 370 -2.98 -9.71 -14.51
C LYS A 370 -3.60 -11.02 -15.00
N VAL A 371 -2.78 -12.02 -15.34
CA VAL A 371 -3.21 -13.36 -15.81
C VAL A 371 -4.14 -14.04 -14.80
N THR A 372 -3.88 -13.87 -13.49
CA THR A 372 -4.73 -14.44 -12.43
C THR A 372 -6.06 -13.70 -12.22
N LYS A 373 -6.24 -12.52 -12.81
CA LYS A 373 -7.44 -11.69 -12.65
C LYS A 373 -8.26 -11.52 -13.93
N ASP A 374 -7.69 -11.80 -15.08
CA ASP A 374 -8.38 -11.67 -16.37
C ASP A 374 -9.09 -13.00 -16.78
N SER A 375 -9.65 -13.06 -17.99
CA SER A 375 -10.37 -14.24 -18.50
C SER A 375 -9.49 -15.51 -18.63
N ARG A 376 -8.16 -15.41 -18.51
CA ARG A 376 -7.25 -16.56 -18.40
C ARG A 376 -7.44 -17.34 -17.13
N SER A 377 -7.90 -16.69 -16.05
CA SER A 377 -8.24 -17.35 -14.79
C SER A 377 -9.33 -18.40 -14.95
N ASP A 378 -10.25 -18.21 -15.91
CA ASP A 378 -11.31 -19.18 -16.23
C ASP A 378 -10.74 -20.47 -16.84
N LEU A 379 -9.69 -20.36 -17.65
CA LEU A 379 -9.01 -21.55 -18.19
C LEU A 379 -8.30 -22.32 -17.06
N ASN A 380 -7.59 -21.61 -16.19
CA ASN A 380 -6.95 -22.22 -15.01
C ASN A 380 -7.99 -22.93 -14.14
N ARG A 381 -9.11 -22.27 -13.84
CA ARG A 381 -10.22 -22.84 -13.07
C ARG A 381 -10.82 -24.09 -13.75
N LYS A 382 -11.02 -24.06 -15.06
CA LYS A 382 -11.51 -25.23 -15.82
C LYS A 382 -10.55 -26.42 -15.70
N MET A 383 -9.25 -26.18 -15.87
CA MET A 383 -8.25 -27.24 -15.74
C MET A 383 -8.18 -27.81 -14.32
N LEU A 384 -8.25 -26.95 -13.31
CA LEU A 384 -8.36 -27.35 -11.90
C LEU A 384 -9.57 -28.27 -11.71
N ILE A 385 -10.76 -27.89 -12.15
CA ILE A 385 -11.98 -28.71 -12.00
C ILE A 385 -11.85 -30.07 -12.71
N ILE A 386 -11.26 -30.09 -13.91
CA ILE A 386 -11.01 -31.35 -14.64
C ILE A 386 -10.08 -32.25 -13.82
N ARG A 387 -9.00 -31.70 -13.24
CA ARG A 387 -8.09 -32.45 -12.38
C ARG A 387 -8.80 -32.97 -11.14
N LEU A 388 -9.52 -32.09 -10.42
CA LEU A 388 -10.24 -32.46 -9.19
C LEU A 388 -11.30 -33.56 -9.43
N LYS A 389 -12.05 -33.50 -10.52
CA LYS A 389 -13.00 -34.54 -10.90
C LYS A 389 -12.32 -35.89 -11.08
N ARG A 390 -11.17 -35.92 -11.76
CA ARG A 390 -10.39 -37.14 -11.99
C ARG A 390 -9.79 -37.71 -10.70
N GLU A 391 -9.14 -36.86 -9.91
CA GLU A 391 -8.42 -37.27 -8.70
C GLU A 391 -9.36 -37.72 -7.58
N ASN A 392 -10.53 -37.10 -7.49
CA ASN A 392 -11.50 -37.37 -6.43
C ASN A 392 -12.67 -38.24 -6.91
N ASN A 393 -12.49 -39.01 -7.98
CA ASN A 393 -13.46 -40.02 -8.47
C ASN A 393 -14.90 -39.45 -8.55
N PHE A 394 -15.03 -38.25 -9.15
CA PHE A 394 -16.33 -37.62 -9.31
C PHE A 394 -17.28 -38.49 -10.14
N THR A 395 -18.48 -38.75 -9.64
CA THR A 395 -19.54 -39.46 -10.39
C THR A 395 -20.87 -38.72 -10.30
N GLU A 396 -21.57 -38.63 -11.42
CA GLU A 396 -22.84 -37.91 -11.55
C GLU A 396 -24.00 -38.87 -11.73
N ASN A 397 -25.13 -38.58 -11.09
CA ASN A 397 -26.38 -39.28 -11.30
C ASN A 397 -27.29 -38.47 -12.25
N THR A 398 -27.25 -38.80 -13.53
CA THR A 398 -28.01 -38.10 -14.57
C THR A 398 -29.51 -38.08 -14.32
N LYS A 399 -30.10 -39.17 -13.78
CA LYS A 399 -31.54 -39.22 -13.47
C LYS A 399 -31.92 -38.27 -12.34
N ALA A 400 -31.07 -38.14 -11.32
CA ALA A 400 -31.28 -37.16 -10.26
C ALA A 400 -31.11 -35.72 -10.75
N LEU A 401 -30.15 -35.51 -11.69
CA LEU A 401 -29.96 -34.20 -12.31
C LEU A 401 -31.15 -33.82 -13.17
N ASP A 402 -31.66 -34.73 -14.02
CA ASP A 402 -32.82 -34.46 -14.86
C ASP A 402 -34.06 -34.14 -14.00
N TYR A 403 -34.23 -34.86 -12.88
CA TYR A 403 -35.27 -34.53 -11.91
C TYR A 403 -35.10 -33.13 -11.34
N ALA A 404 -33.90 -32.80 -10.92
CA ALA A 404 -33.62 -31.47 -10.36
C ALA A 404 -33.93 -30.34 -11.37
N ILE A 405 -33.44 -30.50 -12.62
CA ILE A 405 -33.65 -29.50 -13.69
C ILE A 405 -35.16 -29.38 -14.02
N SER A 406 -35.92 -30.46 -13.96
CA SER A 406 -37.37 -30.43 -14.23
C SER A 406 -38.17 -29.57 -13.23
N LYS A 407 -37.56 -29.20 -12.10
CA LYS A 407 -38.19 -28.34 -11.06
C LYS A 407 -37.97 -26.86 -11.29
N ALA A 408 -37.14 -26.49 -12.27
CA ALA A 408 -36.94 -25.11 -12.65
C ALA A 408 -38.19 -24.53 -13.32
N ASP A 409 -38.65 -23.38 -12.87
CA ASP A 409 -39.76 -22.62 -13.44
C ASP A 409 -39.39 -21.14 -13.61
N SER A 410 -40.33 -20.34 -14.11
CA SER A 410 -40.10 -18.92 -14.41
C SER A 410 -39.71 -18.06 -13.21
N SER A 411 -40.03 -18.46 -11.99
CA SER A 411 -39.64 -17.73 -10.79
C SER A 411 -38.13 -17.71 -10.57
N LEU A 412 -37.42 -18.72 -11.09
CA LEU A 412 -35.97 -18.78 -11.08
C LEU A 412 -35.31 -17.63 -11.87
N LEU A 413 -35.95 -17.20 -12.98
CA LEU A 413 -35.43 -16.12 -13.83
C LEU A 413 -35.54 -14.73 -13.20
N ILE A 414 -36.37 -14.61 -12.16
CA ILE A 414 -36.52 -13.36 -11.39
C ILE A 414 -35.89 -13.43 -10.00
N GLY A 415 -35.21 -14.55 -9.67
CA GLY A 415 -34.50 -14.72 -8.41
C GLY A 415 -35.42 -15.03 -7.22
N ASN A 416 -36.60 -15.62 -7.45
CA ASN A 416 -37.61 -15.91 -6.42
C ASN A 416 -38.04 -17.40 -6.38
N TRP A 417 -37.19 -18.27 -6.90
CA TRP A 417 -37.51 -19.70 -6.94
C TRP A 417 -37.39 -20.34 -5.55
N VAL A 418 -38.37 -21.18 -5.21
CA VAL A 418 -38.45 -21.91 -3.94
C VAL A 418 -38.75 -23.38 -4.22
N PHE A 419 -38.01 -24.29 -3.61
CA PHE A 419 -38.28 -25.70 -3.74
C PHE A 419 -39.17 -26.25 -2.62
N GLN A 420 -39.96 -27.28 -2.93
CA GLN A 420 -40.73 -28.01 -1.97
C GLN A 420 -39.99 -29.20 -1.46
N GLN A 421 -40.10 -29.48 -0.17
CA GLN A 421 -39.51 -30.70 0.42
C GLN A 421 -40.17 -31.94 -0.14
N SER A 422 -39.33 -32.93 -0.47
CA SER A 422 -39.74 -34.24 -1.02
C SER A 422 -38.68 -35.30 -0.75
N ASP A 423 -39.09 -36.54 -0.56
CA ASP A 423 -38.16 -37.65 -0.41
C ASP A 423 -37.28 -37.85 -1.66
N LYS A 424 -37.73 -37.43 -2.84
CA LYS A 424 -36.92 -37.44 -4.06
C LYS A 424 -35.74 -36.49 -3.99
N ASN A 425 -35.81 -35.43 -3.17
CA ASN A 425 -34.73 -34.47 -2.97
C ASN A 425 -33.54 -35.09 -2.21
N LYS A 426 -33.77 -36.16 -1.46
CA LYS A 426 -32.71 -36.91 -0.75
C LYS A 426 -31.84 -37.75 -1.69
N ALA A 427 -32.24 -37.88 -2.96
CA ALA A 427 -31.46 -38.64 -3.94
C ALA A 427 -30.07 -38.04 -4.12
N THR A 428 -29.06 -38.92 -4.22
CA THR A 428 -27.68 -38.52 -4.52
C THR A 428 -27.60 -37.95 -5.93
N LEU A 429 -27.20 -36.69 -6.05
CA LEU A 429 -27.04 -35.97 -7.31
C LEU A 429 -25.66 -36.25 -7.92
N PHE A 430 -24.61 -36.20 -7.10
CA PHE A 430 -23.27 -36.65 -7.46
C PHE A 430 -22.49 -37.11 -6.22
N THR A 431 -21.35 -37.76 -6.44
CA THR A 431 -20.39 -38.08 -5.38
C THR A 431 -19.01 -37.51 -5.67
N ILE A 432 -18.29 -37.13 -4.62
CA ILE A 432 -16.85 -36.80 -4.65
C ILE A 432 -16.19 -37.85 -3.72
N ASN A 433 -15.44 -38.77 -4.27
CA ASN A 433 -15.01 -39.99 -3.56
C ASN A 433 -16.20 -40.69 -2.87
N LYS A 434 -16.21 -40.73 -1.52
CA LYS A 434 -17.27 -41.37 -0.73
C LYS A 434 -18.36 -40.40 -0.28
N GLU A 435 -18.15 -39.10 -0.41
CA GLU A 435 -19.10 -38.08 0.00
C GLU A 435 -20.25 -37.93 -1.00
N LYS A 436 -21.48 -37.90 -0.48
CA LYS A 436 -22.68 -37.79 -1.29
C LYS A 436 -23.27 -36.37 -1.21
N TYR A 437 -23.57 -35.82 -2.36
CA TYR A 437 -24.24 -34.52 -2.50
C TYR A 437 -25.67 -34.77 -3.02
N SER A 438 -26.68 -34.36 -2.27
CA SER A 438 -28.07 -34.62 -2.59
C SER A 438 -28.65 -33.52 -3.49
N VAL A 439 -29.79 -33.83 -4.13
CA VAL A 439 -30.61 -32.83 -4.84
C VAL A 439 -31.06 -31.73 -3.89
N GLU A 440 -31.37 -32.06 -2.63
CA GLU A 440 -31.75 -31.05 -1.61
C GLU A 440 -30.67 -30.03 -1.38
N LYS A 441 -29.41 -30.44 -1.17
CA LYS A 441 -28.27 -29.54 -1.04
C LYS A 441 -28.09 -28.63 -2.29
N PHE A 442 -28.35 -29.20 -3.47
CA PHE A 442 -28.33 -28.40 -4.70
C PHE A 442 -29.47 -27.34 -4.70
N PHE A 443 -30.66 -27.71 -4.28
CA PHE A 443 -31.79 -26.77 -4.21
C PHE A 443 -31.57 -25.66 -3.18
N GLU A 444 -30.96 -25.96 -2.05
CA GLU A 444 -30.53 -24.97 -1.06
C GLU A 444 -29.51 -24.00 -1.69
N PHE A 445 -28.53 -24.53 -2.43
CA PHE A 445 -27.56 -23.72 -3.17
C PHE A 445 -28.24 -22.83 -4.21
N VAL A 446 -29.19 -23.35 -4.98
CA VAL A 446 -29.96 -22.58 -5.96
C VAL A 446 -30.72 -21.45 -5.27
N ALA A 447 -31.39 -21.73 -4.14
CA ALA A 447 -32.12 -20.73 -3.39
C ALA A 447 -31.22 -19.58 -2.87
N ASP A 448 -29.99 -19.90 -2.49
CA ASP A 448 -28.99 -18.92 -2.04
C ASP A 448 -28.37 -18.12 -3.19
N LYS A 449 -28.10 -18.73 -4.33
CA LYS A 449 -27.31 -18.15 -5.43
C LYS A 449 -28.13 -17.58 -6.59
N GLN A 450 -29.44 -17.85 -6.65
CA GLN A 450 -30.28 -17.34 -7.72
C GLN A 450 -30.33 -15.80 -7.75
N HIS A 451 -30.42 -15.26 -8.93
CA HIS A 451 -30.64 -13.83 -9.16
C HIS A 451 -31.38 -13.62 -10.48
N ALA A 452 -31.89 -12.41 -10.71
CA ALA A 452 -32.60 -12.14 -11.94
C ALA A 452 -31.69 -12.23 -13.16
N VAL A 453 -32.13 -13.02 -14.15
CA VAL A 453 -31.41 -13.23 -15.44
C VAL A 453 -32.37 -13.03 -16.60
N LYS A 454 -31.81 -12.71 -17.77
CA LYS A 454 -32.55 -12.49 -19.03
C LYS A 454 -31.97 -13.35 -20.13
N ASN A 455 -32.75 -13.55 -21.19
CA ASN A 455 -32.32 -14.25 -22.42
C ASN A 455 -31.90 -15.72 -22.21
N THR A 456 -32.52 -16.41 -21.27
CA THR A 456 -32.31 -17.84 -21.01
C THR A 456 -33.61 -18.49 -20.51
N SER A 457 -33.73 -19.82 -20.62
CA SER A 457 -34.80 -20.57 -20.00
C SER A 457 -34.46 -21.02 -18.57
N PRO A 458 -35.46 -21.25 -17.69
CA PRO A 458 -35.19 -21.70 -16.32
C PRO A 458 -34.34 -22.97 -16.23
N GLN A 459 -34.59 -23.95 -17.14
CA GLN A 459 -33.86 -25.21 -17.19
C GLN A 459 -32.41 -25.02 -17.60
N VAL A 460 -32.16 -24.16 -18.59
CA VAL A 460 -30.79 -23.84 -19.06
C VAL A 460 -30.01 -23.10 -17.96
N TYR A 461 -30.61 -22.15 -17.31
CA TYR A 461 -30.00 -21.42 -16.20
C TYR A 461 -29.68 -22.35 -15.02
N MET A 462 -30.62 -23.20 -14.62
CA MET A 462 -30.41 -24.16 -13.54
C MET A 462 -29.29 -25.17 -13.89
N LYS A 463 -29.26 -25.70 -15.13
CA LYS A 463 -28.28 -26.69 -15.55
C LYS A 463 -26.90 -26.14 -15.83
N ASN A 464 -26.84 -25.10 -16.68
CA ASN A 464 -25.55 -24.66 -17.22
C ASN A 464 -24.80 -23.72 -16.29
N ILE A 465 -25.52 -22.99 -15.43
CA ILE A 465 -24.93 -22.03 -14.51
C ILE A 465 -24.97 -22.59 -13.08
N LEU A 466 -26.14 -22.68 -12.49
CA LEU A 466 -26.26 -23.01 -11.05
C LEU A 466 -25.73 -24.41 -10.70
N TYR A 467 -26.03 -25.42 -11.50
CA TYR A 467 -25.51 -26.78 -11.26
C TYR A 467 -23.99 -26.83 -11.50
N THR A 468 -23.51 -26.20 -12.55
CA THR A 468 -22.06 -26.14 -12.83
C THR A 468 -21.32 -25.45 -11.66
N ASP A 469 -21.87 -24.36 -11.16
CA ASP A 469 -21.28 -23.63 -10.02
C ASP A 469 -21.36 -24.44 -8.72
N PHE A 470 -22.45 -25.19 -8.50
CA PHE A 470 -22.57 -26.07 -7.35
C PHE A 470 -21.52 -27.18 -7.39
N VAL A 471 -21.35 -27.87 -8.53
CA VAL A 471 -20.32 -28.89 -8.69
C VAL A 471 -18.92 -28.32 -8.49
N ASN A 472 -18.62 -27.19 -9.12
CA ASN A 472 -17.32 -26.55 -9.01
C ASN A 472 -17.00 -26.12 -7.58
N SER A 473 -17.96 -25.50 -6.91
CA SER A 473 -17.81 -25.05 -5.52
C SER A 473 -17.65 -26.24 -4.57
N SER A 474 -18.41 -27.32 -4.78
CA SER A 474 -18.30 -28.55 -3.97
C SER A 474 -16.96 -29.24 -4.14
N LEU A 475 -16.42 -29.32 -5.37
CA LEU A 475 -15.10 -29.89 -5.64
C LEU A 475 -13.98 -29.07 -4.98
N ILE A 476 -14.04 -27.76 -5.08
CA ILE A 476 -13.06 -26.87 -4.45
C ILE A 476 -13.13 -26.98 -2.93
N ALA A 477 -14.34 -26.94 -2.34
CA ALA A 477 -14.53 -27.08 -0.90
C ALA A 477 -14.05 -28.46 -0.38
N TYR A 478 -14.32 -29.52 -1.13
CA TYR A 478 -13.83 -30.88 -0.82
C TYR A 478 -12.30 -30.88 -0.81
N GLU A 479 -11.67 -30.37 -1.85
CA GLU A 479 -10.20 -30.32 -1.96
C GLU A 479 -9.60 -29.51 -0.82
N GLU A 480 -10.15 -28.31 -0.54
CA GLU A 480 -9.70 -27.43 0.54
C GLU A 480 -9.76 -28.13 1.91
N ALA A 481 -10.84 -28.88 2.18
CA ALA A 481 -11.00 -29.64 3.42
C ALA A 481 -9.97 -30.77 3.58
N HIS A 482 -9.45 -31.31 2.47
CA HIS A 482 -8.53 -32.45 2.46
C HIS A 482 -7.06 -32.06 2.14
N LEU A 483 -6.74 -30.77 2.05
CA LEU A 483 -5.36 -30.33 1.78
C LEU A 483 -4.38 -30.80 2.84
N SER A 484 -4.76 -30.80 4.12
CA SER A 484 -3.91 -31.27 5.22
C SER A 484 -3.58 -32.75 5.13
N ASP A 485 -4.46 -33.56 4.49
CA ASP A 485 -4.23 -34.99 4.31
C ASP A 485 -3.34 -35.27 3.11
N LYS A 486 -3.36 -34.41 2.10
CA LYS A 486 -2.62 -34.55 0.85
C LYS A 486 -1.21 -33.91 0.90
N TYR A 487 -1.05 -32.80 1.63
CA TYR A 487 0.15 -31.98 1.61
C TYR A 487 0.68 -31.73 3.02
N VAL A 488 1.81 -32.35 3.35
CA VAL A 488 2.46 -32.21 4.66
C VAL A 488 2.81 -30.77 4.96
N ASP A 489 3.36 -30.04 3.97
CA ASP A 489 3.72 -28.63 4.14
C ASP A 489 2.51 -27.74 4.49
N TYR A 490 1.36 -27.99 3.84
CA TYR A 490 0.12 -27.29 4.18
C TYR A 490 -0.34 -27.58 5.61
N LYS A 491 -0.34 -28.87 5.99
CA LYS A 491 -0.69 -29.32 7.35
C LYS A 491 0.17 -28.62 8.41
N MET A 492 1.49 -28.63 8.19
CA MET A 492 2.44 -28.04 9.13
C MET A 492 2.30 -26.53 9.22
N LEU A 493 2.10 -25.87 8.08
CA LEU A 493 1.89 -24.42 8.04
C LEU A 493 0.58 -24.02 8.72
N LEU A 494 -0.51 -24.76 8.49
CA LEU A 494 -1.79 -24.51 9.17
C LEU A 494 -1.66 -24.68 10.70
N LYS A 495 -0.91 -25.70 11.16
CA LYS A 495 -0.62 -25.92 12.58
C LYS A 495 0.20 -24.77 13.16
N GLU A 496 1.15 -24.25 12.41
CA GLU A 496 1.96 -23.09 12.83
C GLU A 496 1.09 -21.82 13.01
N TYR A 497 0.13 -21.58 12.09
CA TYR A 497 -0.83 -20.49 12.25
C TYR A 497 -1.77 -20.70 13.44
N HIS A 498 -2.29 -21.91 13.61
CA HIS A 498 -3.10 -22.29 14.77
C HIS A 498 -2.40 -21.96 16.07
N ASP A 499 -1.19 -22.49 16.24
CA ASP A 499 -0.38 -22.32 17.44
C ASP A 499 0.05 -20.85 17.63
N GLY A 500 0.31 -20.14 16.53
CA GLY A 500 0.70 -18.73 16.52
C GLY A 500 -0.40 -17.79 17.01
N ILE A 501 -1.65 -18.00 16.59
CA ILE A 501 -2.82 -17.22 17.06
C ILE A 501 -2.99 -17.43 18.56
N LEU A 502 -2.94 -18.68 19.03
CA LEU A 502 -3.06 -19.01 20.46
C LEU A 502 -1.94 -18.39 21.28
N LEU A 503 -0.69 -18.47 20.79
CA LEU A 503 0.46 -17.84 21.45
C LEU A 503 0.26 -16.33 21.58
N PHE A 504 -0.14 -15.65 20.48
CA PHE A 504 -0.33 -14.20 20.47
C PHE A 504 -1.36 -13.77 21.52
N GLN A 505 -2.52 -14.42 21.52
CA GLN A 505 -3.59 -14.13 22.48
C GLN A 505 -3.13 -14.33 23.94
N MET A 506 -2.41 -15.41 24.21
CA MET A 506 -1.87 -15.67 25.56
C MET A 506 -0.82 -14.65 25.98
N MET A 507 0.08 -14.26 25.06
CA MET A 507 1.11 -13.24 25.33
C MET A 507 0.47 -11.87 25.59
N GLU A 508 -0.57 -11.53 24.83
CA GLU A 508 -1.33 -10.31 25.06
C GLU A 508 -1.95 -10.27 26.44
N ASP A 509 -2.64 -11.33 26.84
CA ASP A 509 -3.38 -11.40 28.11
C ASP A 509 -2.45 -11.53 29.33
N LYS A 510 -1.44 -12.42 29.28
CA LYS A 510 -0.62 -12.79 30.43
C LYS A 510 0.61 -11.90 30.61
N VAL A 511 1.11 -11.29 29.54
CA VAL A 511 2.37 -10.55 29.55
C VAL A 511 2.17 -9.09 29.18
N TRP A 512 1.72 -8.78 27.95
CA TRP A 512 1.79 -7.41 27.42
C TRP A 512 0.79 -6.47 28.07
N ASN A 513 -0.49 -6.87 28.12
CA ASN A 513 -1.54 -6.08 28.78
C ASN A 513 -1.29 -5.97 30.27
N LYS A 514 -0.87 -7.06 30.92
CA LYS A 514 -0.53 -7.07 32.34
C LYS A 514 0.63 -6.13 32.63
N ALA A 515 1.73 -6.19 31.86
CA ALA A 515 2.87 -5.30 32.03
C ALA A 515 2.52 -3.83 31.85
N SER A 516 1.61 -3.52 30.92
CA SER A 516 1.20 -2.14 30.65
C SER A 516 0.23 -1.58 31.69
N ALA A 517 -0.64 -2.42 32.24
CA ALA A 517 -1.69 -2.02 33.19
C ALA A 517 -1.19 -2.02 34.66
N ASP A 518 -0.26 -2.90 35.01
CA ASP A 518 0.25 -3.06 36.38
C ASP A 518 1.28 -1.99 36.77
N THR A 519 0.83 -0.78 36.98
CA THR A 519 1.69 0.34 37.42
C THR A 519 2.38 0.09 38.73
N ALA A 520 1.76 -0.66 39.65
CA ALA A 520 2.35 -0.97 40.97
C ALA A 520 3.50 -1.97 40.82
N GLY A 521 3.28 -3.04 40.03
CA GLY A 521 4.31 -4.04 39.73
C GLY A 521 5.49 -3.42 38.99
N LEU A 522 5.23 -2.57 37.97
CA LEU A 522 6.28 -1.85 37.26
C LEU A 522 7.16 -0.98 38.19
N LYS A 523 6.54 -0.18 39.06
CA LYS A 523 7.28 0.64 40.03
C LYS A 523 8.08 -0.19 41.00
N ASN A 524 7.53 -1.31 41.47
CA ASN A 524 8.23 -2.22 42.35
C ASN A 524 9.43 -2.89 41.64
N PHE A 525 9.21 -3.39 40.45
CA PHE A 525 10.26 -3.97 39.57
C PHE A 525 11.39 -2.98 39.31
N TYR A 526 11.05 -1.73 38.97
CA TYR A 526 12.04 -0.66 38.81
C TYR A 526 12.86 -0.44 40.08
N ARG A 527 12.22 -0.34 41.26
CA ARG A 527 12.93 -0.13 42.54
C ARG A 527 13.94 -1.24 42.83
N GLN A 528 13.59 -2.50 42.54
CA GLN A 528 14.46 -3.66 42.74
C GLN A 528 15.59 -3.73 41.70
N ASN A 529 15.45 -3.08 40.55
CA ASN A 529 16.38 -3.13 39.42
C ASN A 529 16.95 -1.75 39.04
N THR A 530 16.88 -0.75 39.90
CA THR A 530 17.26 0.64 39.60
C THR A 530 18.69 0.75 39.05
N SER A 531 19.61 -0.07 39.52
CA SER A 531 21.00 -0.11 39.04
C SER A 531 21.19 -0.54 37.60
N LYS A 532 20.17 -1.14 36.94
CA LYS A 532 20.20 -1.47 35.54
C LYS A 532 19.87 -0.26 34.64
N TYR A 533 19.21 0.73 35.19
CA TYR A 533 18.70 1.88 34.44
C TYR A 533 19.53 3.12 34.73
N VAL A 534 20.68 3.23 34.11
CA VAL A 534 21.64 4.30 34.35
C VAL A 534 21.80 5.16 33.09
N TRP A 535 21.87 6.45 33.29
CA TRP A 535 22.46 7.35 32.32
C TRP A 535 23.97 7.39 32.55
N GLY A 536 24.75 7.15 31.48
CA GLY A 536 26.17 7.46 31.47
C GLY A 536 26.44 8.95 31.41
N ASP A 537 27.68 9.37 31.19
CA ASP A 537 28.00 10.76 30.88
C ASP A 537 27.23 11.26 29.69
N ARG A 538 26.58 12.42 29.82
CA ARG A 538 25.82 13.05 28.74
C ARG A 538 26.24 14.50 28.56
N ALA A 539 26.43 14.90 27.31
CA ALA A 539 26.68 16.28 26.96
C ALA A 539 25.38 16.92 26.42
N HIS A 540 24.98 18.04 27.01
CA HIS A 540 24.04 18.92 26.32
C HIS A 540 24.82 19.72 25.29
N ALA A 541 24.41 19.64 24.03
CA ALA A 541 25.15 20.29 22.96
C ALA A 541 24.25 20.81 21.84
N TYR A 542 24.71 21.89 21.24
CA TYR A 542 24.22 22.43 19.98
C TYR A 542 25.15 21.99 18.87
N ILE A 543 24.61 21.43 17.79
CA ILE A 543 25.34 21.05 16.58
C ILE A 543 24.87 21.97 15.46
N LEU A 544 25.74 22.87 15.01
CA LEU A 544 25.48 23.76 13.89
C LEU A 544 26.35 23.33 12.71
N SER A 545 25.75 23.18 11.54
CA SER A 545 26.40 22.70 10.32
C SER A 545 26.16 23.70 9.18
N ALA A 546 27.19 24.33 8.68
CA ALA A 546 27.14 25.33 7.60
C ALA A 546 27.75 24.78 6.29
N VAL A 547 27.33 25.31 5.16
CA VAL A 547 27.82 24.92 3.83
C VAL A 547 29.27 25.35 3.58
N ASP A 548 29.73 26.44 4.22
CA ASP A 548 31.08 26.96 4.09
C ASP A 548 31.59 27.58 5.41
N LYS A 549 32.91 27.78 5.49
CA LYS A 549 33.57 28.29 6.66
C LYS A 549 33.20 29.76 6.97
N PRO A 550 33.10 30.69 5.98
CA PRO A 550 32.66 32.04 6.25
C PRO A 550 31.28 32.16 6.85
N THR A 551 30.34 31.28 6.42
CA THR A 551 29.00 31.20 7.00
C THR A 551 29.06 30.69 8.44
N LEU A 552 29.86 29.64 8.72
CA LEU A 552 30.03 29.16 10.08
C LEU A 552 30.60 30.21 11.03
N ASP A 553 31.58 31.02 10.59
CA ASP A 553 32.19 32.05 11.39
C ASP A 553 31.17 33.16 11.78
N LYS A 554 30.27 33.54 10.86
CA LYS A 554 29.15 34.45 11.15
C LYS A 554 28.16 33.82 12.14
N VAL A 555 27.79 32.54 11.90
CA VAL A 555 26.91 31.77 12.79
C VAL A 555 27.50 31.74 14.22
N ALA A 556 28.81 31.50 14.34
CA ALA A 556 29.48 31.47 15.65
C ALA A 556 29.40 32.80 16.42
N VAL A 557 29.32 33.93 15.72
CA VAL A 557 29.11 35.26 16.32
C VAL A 557 27.65 35.40 16.71
N ASP A 558 26.72 35.13 15.80
CA ASP A 558 25.29 35.27 16.02
C ASP A 558 24.75 34.31 17.09
N PHE A 559 25.32 33.10 17.20
CA PHE A 559 24.97 32.15 18.24
C PHE A 559 25.12 32.71 19.67
N LYS A 560 26.02 33.67 19.88
CA LYS A 560 26.24 34.30 21.20
C LYS A 560 25.12 35.26 21.57
N ALA A 561 24.30 35.70 20.62
CA ALA A 561 23.19 36.61 20.92
C ALA A 561 22.17 35.93 21.85
N PRO A 562 21.71 36.62 22.90
CA PRO A 562 20.75 36.05 23.85
C PRO A 562 19.35 35.84 23.21
N THR A 563 18.98 36.68 22.25
CA THR A 563 17.70 36.61 21.56
C THR A 563 17.82 37.09 20.12
N TYR A 564 16.88 36.67 19.28
CA TYR A 564 16.77 37.04 17.87
C TYR A 564 15.43 37.68 17.58
N LEU A 565 15.41 38.80 16.84
CA LEU A 565 14.18 39.42 16.35
C LEU A 565 13.52 38.51 15.30
N VAL A 566 12.27 38.10 15.56
CA VAL A 566 11.47 37.27 14.65
C VAL A 566 10.83 38.16 13.57
N LYS A 567 11.47 38.22 12.39
CA LYS A 567 11.09 39.15 11.31
C LYS A 567 9.82 38.74 10.57
N GLU A 568 9.50 37.46 10.58
CA GLU A 568 8.32 36.85 9.89
C GLU A 568 7.02 37.18 10.64
N GLN A 569 7.10 37.66 11.87
CA GLN A 569 5.95 38.05 12.69
C GLN A 569 5.91 39.58 12.84
N THR A 570 4.96 40.20 12.17
CA THR A 570 4.74 41.63 12.22
C THR A 570 3.44 41.95 12.95
N PHE A 571 3.46 43.08 13.69
CA PHE A 571 2.32 43.61 14.41
C PHE A 571 2.06 45.04 13.95
N ASP A 572 0.80 45.39 13.82
CA ASP A 572 0.42 46.77 13.63
C ASP A 572 0.60 47.55 14.95
N ASN A 573 0.95 48.80 14.86
CA ASN A 573 1.09 49.69 16.02
C ASN A 573 -0.24 49.81 16.80
N ILE A 574 -0.17 49.70 18.11
CA ILE A 574 -1.28 49.99 19.00
C ILE A 574 -1.40 51.51 19.13
N ALA A 575 -2.39 52.10 18.48
CA ALA A 575 -2.65 53.53 18.55
C ALA A 575 -3.40 53.93 19.84
N PHE A 576 -3.05 55.07 20.41
CA PHE A 576 -3.72 55.63 21.58
C PHE A 576 -4.32 57.01 21.29
N ASP A 577 -5.45 57.29 21.98
CA ASP A 577 -6.00 58.63 21.99
C ASP A 577 -5.14 59.58 22.84
N LYS A 578 -5.29 60.86 22.61
CA LYS A 578 -4.55 61.89 23.33
C LYS A 578 -4.76 61.78 24.84
N ASN A 579 -3.66 61.80 25.61
CA ASN A 579 -3.63 61.65 27.05
C ASN A 579 -4.36 60.36 27.58
N SER A 580 -4.54 59.36 26.72
CA SER A 580 -5.23 58.10 27.08
C SER A 580 -4.24 56.93 27.12
N ALA A 581 -4.50 56.02 28.04
CA ALA A 581 -3.83 54.71 28.13
C ALA A 581 -4.80 53.56 27.79
N SER A 582 -6.01 53.85 27.32
CA SER A 582 -7.00 52.84 26.97
C SER A 582 -6.62 52.13 25.68
N ILE A 583 -6.56 50.81 25.70
CA ILE A 583 -6.26 49.98 24.54
C ILE A 583 -7.55 49.74 23.76
N ASN A 584 -7.60 50.23 22.52
CA ASN A 584 -8.74 50.05 21.63
C ASN A 584 -8.86 48.59 21.13
N LYS A 585 -9.95 48.28 20.39
CA LYS A 585 -10.21 46.91 19.89
C LYS A 585 -9.09 46.40 18.96
N ALA A 586 -8.57 47.26 18.08
CA ALA A 586 -7.48 46.88 17.17
C ALA A 586 -6.20 46.57 17.94
N GLY A 587 -5.83 47.41 18.94
CA GLY A 587 -4.68 47.17 19.81
C GLY A 587 -4.80 45.86 20.61
N LYS A 588 -5.99 45.54 21.14
CA LYS A 588 -6.23 44.25 21.80
C LYS A 588 -6.01 43.09 20.86
N THR A 589 -6.45 43.17 19.60
CA THR A 589 -6.21 42.15 18.59
C THR A 589 -4.72 41.90 18.36
N GLN A 590 -3.87 42.93 18.34
CA GLN A 590 -2.43 42.76 18.19
C GLN A 590 -1.79 42.10 19.43
N LEU A 591 -2.25 42.49 20.64
CA LEU A 591 -1.81 41.84 21.87
C LEU A 591 -2.24 40.37 21.93
N ASP A 592 -3.45 40.05 21.48
CA ASP A 592 -3.94 38.65 21.42
C ASP A 592 -3.10 37.80 20.47
N LYS A 593 -2.68 38.35 19.32
CA LYS A 593 -1.73 37.67 18.42
C LYS A 593 -0.41 37.36 19.14
N ALA A 594 0.15 38.36 19.86
CA ALA A 594 1.38 38.19 20.63
C ALA A 594 1.22 37.15 21.75
N ILE A 595 0.09 37.16 22.47
CA ILE A 595 -0.24 36.19 23.54
C ILE A 595 -0.25 34.76 22.99
N ILE A 596 -0.88 34.52 21.80
CA ILE A 596 -0.92 33.21 21.17
C ILE A 596 0.50 32.69 20.90
N LEU A 597 1.39 33.53 20.36
CA LEU A 597 2.77 33.18 20.06
C LEU A 597 3.57 32.88 21.33
N LEU A 598 3.42 33.75 22.37
CA LEU A 598 4.07 33.56 23.65
C LEU A 598 3.62 32.30 24.38
N LYS A 599 2.34 31.89 24.24
CA LYS A 599 1.84 30.64 24.82
C LYS A 599 2.27 29.41 24.03
N LYS A 600 2.48 29.57 22.72
CA LYS A 600 2.91 28.46 21.84
C LYS A 600 4.37 28.08 22.04
N ASP A 601 5.23 29.10 22.28
CA ASP A 601 6.67 28.91 22.45
C ASP A 601 7.20 29.63 23.68
N ASN A 602 7.74 28.87 24.60
CA ASN A 602 8.33 29.43 25.83
C ASN A 602 9.63 30.22 25.60
N ASN A 603 10.28 30.00 24.47
CA ASN A 603 11.48 30.75 24.09
C ASN A 603 11.16 32.16 23.55
N CYS A 604 9.90 32.46 23.24
CA CYS A 604 9.49 33.76 22.75
C CYS A 604 9.33 34.80 23.87
N SER A 605 9.72 36.03 23.58
CA SER A 605 9.52 37.21 24.42
C SER A 605 9.10 38.41 23.54
N VAL A 606 8.52 39.45 24.14
CA VAL A 606 8.14 40.66 23.42
C VAL A 606 8.84 41.87 23.97
N ALA A 607 9.33 42.73 23.06
CA ALA A 607 9.75 44.09 23.36
C ALA A 607 8.68 45.05 22.85
N ILE A 608 8.22 45.94 23.71
CA ILE A 608 7.18 46.92 23.42
C ILE A 608 7.77 48.32 23.52
N LYS A 609 7.87 48.99 22.37
CA LYS A 609 8.33 50.35 22.30
C LYS A 609 7.15 51.33 22.40
N LEU A 610 7.18 52.21 23.35
CA LEU A 610 6.12 53.19 23.62
C LEU A 610 6.52 54.56 23.13
N SER A 611 5.66 55.19 22.35
CA SER A 611 5.85 56.60 21.88
C SER A 611 4.67 57.46 22.33
N ARG A 612 4.96 58.75 22.54
CA ARG A 612 3.98 59.77 22.86
C ARG A 612 4.20 61.03 22.03
N GLU A 613 3.13 61.77 21.79
CA GLU A 613 3.26 63.04 21.10
C GLU A 613 3.97 64.14 22.00
N HIS A 614 4.54 65.16 21.38
CA HIS A 614 5.31 66.16 22.04
C HIS A 614 4.55 66.96 23.16
N LYS A 615 3.22 67.02 23.07
CA LYS A 615 2.36 67.74 24.02
C LYS A 615 1.80 66.88 25.14
N GLU A 616 2.09 65.58 25.17
CA GLU A 616 1.66 64.63 26.23
C GLU A 616 2.69 64.64 27.39
N LEU A 617 2.20 64.51 28.62
CA LEU A 617 3.05 64.35 29.79
C LEU A 617 3.74 62.98 29.79
N ALA A 618 4.94 62.90 30.34
CA ALA A 618 5.69 61.63 30.44
C ALA A 618 4.94 60.55 31.21
N ALA A 619 4.09 60.87 32.16
CA ALA A 619 3.26 59.95 32.91
C ALA A 619 2.29 59.12 32.02
N VAL A 620 1.90 59.65 30.86
CA VAL A 620 1.01 58.92 29.93
C VAL A 620 1.68 57.66 29.38
N THR A 621 3.00 57.71 29.11
CA THR A 621 3.76 56.52 28.68
C THR A 621 3.77 55.43 29.76
N ALA A 622 3.92 55.83 31.04
CA ALA A 622 3.86 54.89 32.16
C ALA A 622 2.47 54.24 32.28
N HIS A 623 1.39 54.99 32.16
CA HIS A 623 0.03 54.44 32.20
C HIS A 623 -0.28 53.53 31.02
N ARG A 624 0.23 53.81 29.79
CA ARG A 624 0.12 52.94 28.61
C ARG A 624 0.86 51.61 28.85
N LYS A 625 2.08 51.68 29.42
CA LYS A 625 2.83 50.51 29.85
C LYS A 625 2.00 49.64 30.81
N ASP A 626 1.46 50.29 31.89
CA ASP A 626 0.69 49.57 32.91
C ASP A 626 -0.57 48.89 32.32
N SER A 627 -1.25 49.58 31.40
CA SER A 627 -2.44 49.04 30.73
C SER A 627 -2.11 47.82 29.85
N ILE A 628 -0.99 47.86 29.07
CA ILE A 628 -0.56 46.72 28.26
C ILE A 628 -0.08 45.59 29.14
N LEU A 629 0.70 45.86 30.17
CA LEU A 629 1.21 44.87 31.12
C LEU A 629 0.05 44.17 31.84
N ALA A 630 -0.94 44.93 32.32
CA ALA A 630 -2.15 44.32 32.93
C ALA A 630 -2.92 43.44 31.97
N TYR A 631 -3.01 43.78 30.68
CA TYR A 631 -3.65 42.99 29.66
C TYR A 631 -2.93 41.64 29.43
N LEU A 632 -1.61 41.70 29.29
CA LEU A 632 -0.75 40.52 29.08
C LEU A 632 -0.73 39.61 30.33
N ASN A 633 -0.63 40.19 31.54
CA ASN A 633 -0.66 39.45 32.79
C ASN A 633 -2.02 38.74 33.03
N LYS A 634 -3.14 39.43 32.69
CA LYS A 634 -4.47 38.82 32.74
C LYS A 634 -4.58 37.58 31.83
N ALA A 635 -3.86 37.58 30.73
CA ALA A 635 -3.77 36.43 29.83
C ALA A 635 -2.80 35.34 30.30
N GLY A 636 -2.09 35.53 31.42
CA GLY A 636 -1.14 34.58 32.00
C GLY A 636 0.26 34.60 31.36
N VAL A 637 0.65 35.69 30.70
CA VAL A 637 2.01 35.89 30.19
C VAL A 637 2.92 36.26 31.36
N ASN A 638 4.04 35.57 31.51
CA ASN A 638 5.02 35.90 32.55
C ASN A 638 5.73 37.22 32.25
N GLU A 639 5.81 38.11 33.25
CA GLU A 639 6.39 39.46 33.12
C GLU A 639 7.87 39.43 32.70
N SER A 640 8.63 38.39 33.08
CA SER A 640 10.04 38.20 32.65
C SER A 640 10.22 38.09 31.13
N ARG A 641 9.15 37.83 30.41
CA ARG A 641 9.12 37.72 28.93
C ARG A 641 8.64 38.98 28.23
N ILE A 642 8.47 40.08 28.98
CA ILE A 642 7.96 41.35 28.49
C ILE A 642 8.97 42.43 28.81
N THR A 643 9.49 43.12 27.81
CA THR A 643 10.34 44.32 28.00
C THR A 643 9.68 45.55 27.42
N PHE A 644 9.88 46.69 28.09
CA PHE A 644 9.37 47.94 27.59
C PHE A 644 10.52 48.90 27.32
N HIS A 645 10.43 49.60 26.20
CA HIS A 645 11.38 50.63 25.78
C HIS A 645 10.64 51.94 25.51
N ASP A 646 11.22 53.07 25.92
CA ASP A 646 10.73 54.39 25.53
C ASP A 646 11.27 54.71 24.11
N ALA A 647 10.37 54.90 23.16
CA ALA A 647 10.72 55.28 21.78
C ALA A 647 11.05 56.80 21.69
N GLY A 648 10.93 57.52 22.81
CA GLY A 648 11.16 58.96 22.86
C GLY A 648 9.96 59.80 22.42
N VAL A 649 10.21 61.05 22.27
CA VAL A 649 9.21 62.05 21.84
C VAL A 649 9.61 62.55 20.47
N PRO A 650 8.83 62.29 19.41
CA PRO A 650 9.09 62.87 18.10
C PRO A 650 9.05 64.38 18.09
N ALA A 651 9.67 65.02 17.09
CA ALA A 651 9.61 66.43 16.90
C ALA A 651 8.16 66.97 16.85
N LEU A 652 7.94 68.21 17.29
CA LEU A 652 6.62 68.84 17.31
C LEU A 652 5.94 68.76 15.92
N ARG A 653 4.76 68.07 15.85
CA ARG A 653 3.96 67.98 14.64
C ARG A 653 2.88 69.03 14.56
N THR A 654 2.62 69.50 13.35
CA THR A 654 1.66 70.57 13.08
C THR A 654 0.21 70.07 13.01
N THR A 655 -0.04 68.95 12.41
CA THR A 655 -1.39 68.40 12.22
C THR A 655 -1.77 67.37 13.27
N GLU A 656 -3.07 67.22 13.56
CA GLU A 656 -3.57 66.24 14.53
C GLU A 656 -3.29 64.81 14.01
N ALA A 657 -3.43 64.55 12.71
CA ALA A 657 -3.14 63.27 12.13
C ALA A 657 -1.68 62.81 12.36
N GLN A 658 -0.72 63.74 12.22
CA GLN A 658 0.69 63.46 12.49
C GLN A 658 0.94 63.23 13.99
N ARG A 659 0.27 63.97 14.88
CA ARG A 659 0.36 63.75 16.32
C ARG A 659 -0.26 62.43 16.75
N GLN A 660 -1.39 62.04 16.11
CA GLN A 660 -2.00 60.73 16.32
C GLN A 660 -1.03 59.60 15.96
N ALA A 661 -0.29 59.72 14.85
CA ALA A 661 0.70 58.75 14.44
C ALA A 661 1.88 58.60 15.42
N ASP A 662 2.16 59.60 16.23
CA ASP A 662 3.21 59.58 17.25
C ASP A 662 2.77 58.90 18.57
N ARG A 663 1.45 58.63 18.77
CA ARG A 663 0.87 58.00 19.98
C ARG A 663 0.67 56.52 19.79
N TYR A 664 1.73 55.74 19.93
CA TYR A 664 1.67 54.28 19.65
C TYR A 664 2.48 53.42 20.63
N ALA A 665 2.16 52.12 20.62
CA ALA A 665 3.03 51.07 21.09
C ALA A 665 3.35 50.11 19.93
N GLU A 666 4.62 49.91 19.67
CA GLU A 666 5.14 48.93 18.68
C GLU A 666 5.51 47.62 19.39
N ILE A 667 5.01 46.52 18.92
CA ILE A 667 5.32 45.18 19.44
C ILE A 667 6.38 44.54 18.54
N GLN A 668 7.46 44.04 19.14
CA GLN A 668 8.49 43.26 18.47
C GLN A 668 8.61 41.90 19.17
N LEU A 669 8.54 40.82 18.42
CA LEU A 669 8.70 39.47 18.94
C LEU A 669 10.16 39.03 18.84
N TYR A 670 10.68 38.46 19.91
CA TYR A 670 12.03 37.91 19.99
C TYR A 670 11.93 36.44 20.38
N THR A 671 12.93 35.63 19.98
CA THR A 671 13.10 34.25 20.44
C THR A 671 14.51 34.01 20.94
N SER A 672 14.67 33.26 22.01
CA SER A 672 15.96 32.77 22.51
C SER A 672 16.38 31.45 21.87
N SER A 673 15.51 30.80 21.09
CA SER A 673 15.79 29.54 20.42
C SER A 673 16.90 29.67 19.40
N LYS A 674 17.97 28.89 19.53
CA LYS A 674 19.09 28.85 18.58
C LYS A 674 18.65 28.29 17.22
N LYS A 675 17.59 27.51 17.20
CA LYS A 675 16.96 27.00 15.97
C LYS A 675 16.54 28.11 14.98
N TYR A 676 16.24 29.32 15.50
CA TYR A 676 15.87 30.42 14.65
C TYR A 676 17.01 30.91 13.74
N LEU A 677 18.26 30.58 14.05
CA LEU A 677 19.40 30.85 13.14
C LEU A 677 19.21 30.15 11.78
N GLU A 678 18.56 28.98 11.73
CA GLU A 678 18.24 28.35 10.44
C GLU A 678 17.34 29.27 9.58
N SER A 679 16.34 29.90 10.16
CA SER A 679 15.45 30.82 9.43
C SER A 679 16.21 32.04 8.91
N ILE A 680 17.18 32.54 9.66
CA ILE A 680 18.02 33.68 9.24
C ILE A 680 18.92 33.31 8.06
N TYR A 681 19.63 32.17 8.17
CA TYR A 681 20.66 31.79 7.18
C TYR A 681 20.09 31.03 5.98
N ASN A 682 18.94 30.40 6.11
CA ASN A 682 18.27 29.68 5.02
C ASN A 682 17.26 30.54 4.24
N ALA A 683 17.14 31.83 4.55
CA ALA A 683 16.16 32.73 3.94
C ALA A 683 16.31 32.86 2.41
N THR A 684 17.54 32.82 1.89
CA THR A 684 17.81 32.90 0.44
C THR A 684 18.19 31.58 -0.18
N THR A 685 18.90 30.73 0.54
CA THR A 685 19.38 29.42 0.05
C THR A 685 19.06 28.36 1.10
N PRO A 686 18.20 27.39 0.78
CA PRO A 686 17.87 26.29 1.69
C PRO A 686 19.12 25.51 2.13
N LEU A 687 19.09 24.99 3.35
CA LEU A 687 20.15 24.14 3.93
C LEU A 687 21.53 24.79 4.06
N THR A 688 21.61 26.12 3.98
CA THR A 688 22.85 26.88 4.24
C THR A 688 23.34 26.62 5.65
N LEU A 689 22.41 26.56 6.64
CA LEU A 689 22.66 26.22 8.03
C LEU A 689 21.69 25.13 8.49
N GLN A 690 22.18 24.18 9.26
CA GLN A 690 21.38 23.22 10.00
C GLN A 690 21.76 23.28 11.48
N GLU A 691 20.78 23.26 12.35
CA GLU A 691 20.95 23.30 13.80
C GLU A 691 20.21 22.13 14.46
N SER A 692 20.86 21.49 15.43
CA SER A 692 20.20 20.56 16.35
C SER A 692 20.70 20.75 17.78
N GLU A 693 19.77 20.76 18.72
CA GLU A 693 20.01 20.84 20.17
C GLU A 693 19.58 19.51 20.81
N GLY A 694 20.39 19.00 21.73
CA GLY A 694 20.04 17.75 22.41
C GLY A 694 21.01 17.32 23.50
N MET A 695 20.58 16.25 24.18
CA MET A 695 21.41 15.50 25.11
C MET A 695 22.02 14.30 24.38
N TYR A 696 23.32 14.22 24.36
CA TYR A 696 24.07 13.17 23.66
C TYR A 696 24.84 12.31 24.66
N THR A 697 24.70 11.01 24.53
CA THR A 697 25.50 10.05 25.31
C THR A 697 26.85 9.82 24.62
N LYS A 698 27.88 9.57 25.38
CA LYS A 698 29.22 9.26 24.85
C LYS A 698 29.14 8.05 23.92
N ASN A 699 29.74 8.14 22.75
CA ASN A 699 29.76 7.14 21.67
C ASN A 699 28.46 6.95 20.85
N GLU A 700 27.40 7.73 21.10
CA GLU A 700 26.17 7.64 20.29
C GLU A 700 26.16 8.56 19.06
N ASN A 701 26.87 9.69 19.11
CA ASN A 701 26.90 10.66 18.02
C ASN A 701 28.33 10.87 17.51
N GLU A 702 28.58 10.59 16.24
CA GLU A 702 29.89 10.70 15.61
C GLU A 702 30.52 12.10 15.72
N LEU A 703 29.69 13.15 15.57
CA LEU A 703 30.18 14.53 15.62
C LEU A 703 30.59 14.95 17.04
N ILE A 704 29.79 14.57 18.03
CA ILE A 704 30.10 14.82 19.45
C ILE A 704 31.32 14.03 19.88
N ASN A 705 31.53 12.82 19.35
CA ASN A 705 32.70 12.00 19.65
C ASN A 705 34.01 12.57 19.10
N LYS A 706 33.95 13.49 18.12
CA LYS A 706 35.13 14.24 17.62
C LYS A 706 35.54 15.39 18.54
N CYS A 707 34.67 15.75 19.48
CA CYS A 707 34.95 16.81 20.46
C CYS A 707 35.68 16.25 21.70
N THR A 708 36.46 17.08 22.35
CA THR A 708 36.88 16.78 23.72
C THR A 708 35.65 16.76 24.61
N TRP A 709 35.54 15.72 25.46
CA TRP A 709 34.36 15.55 26.34
C TRP A 709 34.42 16.55 27.51
N ALA A 710 34.27 17.84 27.16
CA ALA A 710 34.28 18.99 28.11
C ALA A 710 33.40 20.11 27.54
N THR A 711 32.95 21.02 28.39
CA THR A 711 32.26 22.22 27.96
C THR A 711 33.16 23.07 27.08
N GLY A 712 32.66 23.61 25.98
CA GLY A 712 33.43 24.40 25.03
C GLY A 712 32.83 24.44 23.63
N ASN A 713 33.52 25.16 22.76
CA ASN A 713 33.16 25.30 21.34
C ASN A 713 34.19 24.56 20.50
N TYR A 714 33.71 23.64 19.64
CA TYR A 714 34.53 22.81 18.79
C TYR A 714 34.17 23.05 17.34
N THR A 715 35.17 23.29 16.49
CA THR A 715 34.96 23.53 15.08
C THR A 715 35.80 22.58 14.24
N PHE A 716 35.19 21.95 13.23
CA PHE A 716 35.88 21.08 12.29
C PHE A 716 35.08 20.94 10.99
N GLU A 717 35.73 20.43 9.95
CA GLU A 717 35.10 20.02 8.71
C GLU A 717 34.79 18.54 8.71
N HIS A 718 33.60 18.17 8.23
CA HIS A 718 33.20 16.78 8.05
C HIS A 718 32.18 16.67 6.92
N ASN A 719 32.39 15.71 6.00
CA ASN A 719 31.51 15.44 4.87
C ASN A 719 31.15 16.71 4.06
N ASN A 720 32.17 17.52 3.73
CA ASN A 720 32.04 18.77 2.96
C ASN A 720 31.12 19.83 3.64
N ARG A 721 30.95 19.78 4.94
CA ARG A 721 30.27 20.80 5.73
C ARG A 721 31.15 21.23 6.91
N PHE A 722 30.95 22.44 7.35
CA PHE A 722 31.68 23.03 8.48
C PHE A 722 30.79 23.02 9.72
N TYR A 723 31.32 22.48 10.81
CA TYR A 723 30.57 22.28 12.04
C TYR A 723 31.08 23.19 13.16
N LEU A 724 30.14 23.78 13.90
CA LEU A 724 30.33 24.34 15.23
C LEU A 724 29.53 23.50 16.21
N ILE A 725 30.22 22.87 17.16
CA ILE A 725 29.57 22.16 18.26
C ILE A 725 29.82 22.93 19.52
N VAL A 726 28.76 23.30 20.22
CA VAL A 726 28.80 24.00 21.49
C VAL A 726 28.31 23.03 22.57
N ILE A 727 29.22 22.52 23.38
CA ILE A 727 28.88 21.74 24.57
C ILE A 727 28.79 22.70 25.74
N ASP A 728 27.60 22.95 26.24
CA ASP A 728 27.35 23.91 27.32
C ASP A 728 27.29 23.27 28.71
N ARG A 729 26.98 21.95 28.76
CA ARG A 729 26.90 21.20 30.03
C ARG A 729 27.23 19.72 29.83
N ILE A 730 27.86 19.14 30.82
CA ILE A 730 28.06 17.71 30.94
C ILE A 730 27.39 17.22 32.23
N ASP A 731 26.43 16.32 32.08
CA ASP A 731 25.74 15.68 33.17
C ASP A 731 26.50 14.42 33.58
N GLN A 732 26.77 14.28 34.86
CA GLN A 732 27.41 13.09 35.46
C GLN A 732 26.46 11.88 35.38
N PRO A 733 27.00 10.65 35.39
CA PRO A 733 26.21 9.42 35.47
C PRO A 733 25.24 9.44 36.65
N ARG A 734 24.00 9.06 36.39
CA ARG A 734 22.98 8.90 37.42
C ARG A 734 21.97 7.84 37.05
N ASN A 735 21.26 7.31 38.01
CA ASN A 735 20.10 6.48 37.72
C ASN A 735 19.03 7.28 36.95
N LYS A 736 18.46 6.64 35.95
CA LYS A 736 17.27 7.16 35.26
C LYS A 736 16.11 7.20 36.25
N THR A 737 15.29 8.20 36.22
CA THR A 737 14.01 8.17 36.94
C THR A 737 13.09 7.09 36.34
N PHE A 738 12.06 6.70 37.08
CA PHE A 738 11.06 5.75 36.56
C PHE A 738 10.46 6.21 35.21
N GLU A 739 10.17 7.49 35.09
CA GLU A 739 9.61 8.05 33.86
C GLU A 739 10.61 8.02 32.69
N GLU A 740 11.89 8.31 32.96
CA GLU A 740 12.95 8.22 31.94
C GLU A 740 13.26 6.77 31.53
N ALA A 741 13.10 5.82 32.42
CA ALA A 741 13.37 4.41 32.18
C ALA A 741 12.11 3.61 31.77
N ARG A 742 10.92 4.21 31.78
CA ARG A 742 9.63 3.53 31.69
C ARG A 742 9.55 2.51 30.54
N GLY A 743 10.02 2.87 29.36
CA GLY A 743 10.01 1.95 28.19
C GLY A 743 10.89 0.72 28.41
N LEU A 744 12.09 0.92 28.96
CA LEU A 744 13.02 -0.17 29.29
C LEU A 744 12.46 -1.05 30.42
N VAL A 745 11.89 -0.42 31.46
CA VAL A 745 11.26 -1.12 32.59
C VAL A 745 10.10 -1.98 32.14
N ILE A 746 9.24 -1.49 31.23
CA ILE A 746 8.13 -2.27 30.65
C ILE A 746 8.66 -3.50 29.92
N SER A 747 9.68 -3.36 29.07
CA SER A 747 10.29 -4.46 28.34
C SER A 747 10.90 -5.52 29.25
N ASP A 748 11.67 -5.09 30.26
CA ASP A 748 12.28 -5.99 31.22
C ASP A 748 11.22 -6.66 32.13
N TYR A 749 10.17 -5.94 32.47
CA TYR A 749 9.06 -6.47 33.27
C TYR A 749 8.23 -7.49 32.46
N GLN A 750 8.04 -7.27 31.16
CA GLN A 750 7.44 -8.28 30.27
C GLN A 750 8.27 -9.57 30.30
N SER A 751 9.59 -9.47 30.14
CA SER A 751 10.50 -10.62 30.21
C SER A 751 10.45 -11.33 31.57
N TYR A 752 10.33 -10.58 32.65
CA TYR A 752 10.16 -11.12 33.99
C TYR A 752 8.83 -11.87 34.14
N LEU A 753 7.72 -11.27 33.74
CA LEU A 753 6.38 -11.90 33.78
C LEU A 753 6.35 -13.17 32.92
N GLU A 754 6.95 -13.11 31.75
CA GLU A 754 7.05 -14.27 30.84
C GLU A 754 7.82 -15.42 31.50
N THR A 755 8.95 -15.14 32.18
CA THR A 755 9.75 -16.15 32.87
C THR A 755 8.96 -16.77 34.02
N GLN A 756 8.32 -15.95 34.85
CA GLN A 756 7.47 -16.41 35.94
C GLN A 756 6.33 -17.32 35.43
N TRP A 757 5.68 -16.90 34.37
CA TRP A 757 4.60 -17.68 33.78
C TRP A 757 5.08 -19.02 33.22
N ILE A 758 6.22 -19.04 32.51
CA ILE A 758 6.80 -20.31 32.02
C ILE A 758 7.13 -21.28 33.19
N ASP A 759 7.63 -20.76 34.30
CA ASP A 759 7.89 -21.59 35.47
C ASP A 759 6.61 -22.15 36.10
N GLU A 760 5.52 -21.39 36.11
CA GLU A 760 4.19 -21.85 36.50
C GLU A 760 3.68 -22.95 35.56
N LEU A 761 3.81 -22.73 34.24
CA LEU A 761 3.39 -23.72 33.23
C LEU A 761 4.17 -25.02 33.32
N ARG A 762 5.49 -24.98 33.61
CA ARG A 762 6.31 -26.18 33.82
C ARG A 762 5.86 -26.99 35.03
N LYS A 763 5.38 -26.31 36.09
CA LYS A 763 4.80 -26.98 37.27
C LYS A 763 3.44 -27.59 36.96
N LYS A 764 2.64 -26.92 36.13
CA LYS A 764 1.29 -27.37 35.74
C LYS A 764 1.33 -28.52 34.72
N TYR A 765 2.26 -28.45 33.78
CA TYR A 765 2.40 -29.41 32.67
C TYR A 765 3.80 -30.05 32.73
N PRO A 766 3.94 -31.28 33.21
CA PRO A 766 5.20 -32.00 33.17
C PRO A 766 5.76 -32.09 31.76
N VAL A 767 7.05 -31.83 31.61
CA VAL A 767 7.76 -31.84 30.33
C VAL A 767 8.74 -33.00 30.33
N GLU A 768 8.61 -33.91 29.36
CA GLU A 768 9.48 -35.07 29.16
C GLU A 768 10.13 -35.01 27.79
N VAL A 769 11.46 -34.99 27.77
CA VAL A 769 12.25 -34.99 26.52
C VAL A 769 12.72 -36.37 26.20
N ASN A 770 12.43 -36.86 24.98
CA ASN A 770 12.98 -38.11 24.51
C ASN A 770 14.37 -37.87 23.87
N ASN A 771 15.40 -37.97 24.74
CA ASN A 771 16.78 -37.75 24.32
C ASN A 771 17.23 -38.74 23.21
N ALA A 772 16.67 -39.94 23.15
CA ALA A 772 17.04 -40.91 22.13
C ALA A 772 16.55 -40.47 20.74
N GLU A 773 15.35 -39.86 20.64
CA GLU A 773 14.84 -39.29 19.40
C GLU A 773 15.59 -38.00 19.03
N LEU A 774 15.91 -37.16 19.98
CA LEU A 774 16.69 -35.95 19.75
C LEU A 774 18.10 -36.27 19.21
N GLN A 775 18.74 -37.29 19.76
CA GLN A 775 20.05 -37.75 19.29
C GLN A 775 20.06 -38.23 17.82
N LYS A 776 18.97 -38.79 17.33
CA LYS A 776 18.84 -39.20 15.94
C LYS A 776 18.85 -38.03 14.94
N LEU A 777 18.55 -36.83 15.41
CA LEU A 777 18.56 -35.61 14.60
C LEU A 777 19.95 -34.99 14.46
N ILE A 778 20.90 -35.36 15.35
CA ILE A 778 22.26 -34.79 15.30
C ILE A 778 22.97 -35.29 14.05
N LYS A 779 23.41 -34.36 13.21
CA LYS A 779 24.29 -34.67 12.07
C LYS A 779 25.73 -34.74 12.58
N GLN A 780 26.39 -35.85 12.25
CA GLN A 780 27.82 -36.05 12.54
C GLN A 780 28.67 -35.18 11.61
#